data_fe8d8f553e13cdff53b94815c8bf4d96
#
_entry.id   fe8d8f553e13cdff53b94815c8bf4d96
#
_cell.length_a   1.000
_cell.length_b   1.000
_cell.length_c   1.000
_cell.angle_alpha   90.00
_cell.angle_beta   90.00
_cell.angle_gamma   90.00
#
_symmetry.space_group_name_H-M   'P 1'
#
loop_
_entity.id
_entity.type
_entity.pdbx_description
1 polymer ?
#
loop_
_entity_poly.entity_id
_entity_poly.type
_entity_poly.pdbx_seq_one_letter_code
_entity_poly.pdbx_strand_id
1 'polypeptide(L)'
;MLKKNLVIGFVGRHLKTLPKFVFLFLLSLNLLSCRSDLGGQGNYKQKVDDIKKSETDDRSYRFLELSNGLKVVLVSDLGADKSAASMTVYRGSYQDPVGREGLAHFLEHMLFIGTEKYPEPDGYLQFVRANGGRSNAYTASDHTNYFFDIGSHAFREGFDRFAQFFIAPLFSRDYVEREKNAVNAEYQMQFKDDGWRSNSVTKVALNPDHPQTRFNIGNLKTLSGDVHRDLLVFFEENYSSNQMGLAILTNQTLDEMESWIVEIVSEIRNRNLSSVEIVEPLFKSGTLPATLRHDNIKNIRRISYGFPLPSAKEKHRTKPLDYISNLIGHEGEGSLHEILVKKGWIESLFAGSVDYDETTSLLIVSVDLTKDGYSRIPSINRHLFDYLHMINLKEAERWRYEEQSTMAEISFRFAEKMPAISSVQMLAPRLNDHPPELILSSPYLMKEFDKEMIDKYLAALTPENVLVSISSPEFQGKEKEKNFSVSFELDRNPIELDPIDPEFEELPKKNPFIPSALNLLESDQGPPELFLEKDGIKVYLDTDVDFRIPKVVAQMKIKTDQGFLSAYDQANANLYAMIVKDALNSMSYPAYLAGLTYEIETVAQGFKVLLQGYSEKQFVLIERVLAKLASTKVDLKRFDALKEELLNELANKKFDKPYQQAGRRLKEELISSVWPVEAVFDALDDIELDDLLNWRSDKLANVSLEALFVGNIDSVQVSQIIEHYETVFNSTKKSKDEPEISELSGAREIKLVLDHDDAALFLYVQAEGDDLTDRAKTYLLHHLISPGFFSSLRTDQQLGYVVAAVNSTIKRRGGLGFIIQSPVAGPSYLRSRITDYLKEENARLAALDDNEFTENKAGLISKLMQRDKNLGQRAARYWSDLEMDLETFDGREQLGSAISDLTKEDVLNFFDVIREKTESEYLLISSDGKFGTGKPENF
;
A
#
# COMPACT_ATOMS: atom_id res chain seq x y z
N MET A 1 -2.30 5.05 -3.60
CA MET A 1 -2.88 3.71 -3.76
C MET A 1 -3.30 3.15 -2.42
N LEU A 2 -4.45 3.48 -1.93
CA LEU A 2 -5.03 2.87 -0.73
C LEU A 2 -6.54 3.06 -0.83
N LYS A 3 -7.22 2.18 -1.58
CA LYS A 3 -8.68 2.04 -1.48
C LYS A 3 -8.93 0.94 -0.45
N LYS A 4 -9.47 1.32 0.71
CA LYS A 4 -9.98 0.38 1.70
C LYS A 4 -11.36 -0.06 1.27
N ASN A 5 -11.57 -1.36 1.16
CA ASN A 5 -12.85 -1.97 0.82
C ASN A 5 -13.71 -2.20 2.06
N LEU A 6 -14.94 -1.95 1.88
CA LEU A 6 -16.02 -2.19 2.82
C LEU A 6 -17.15 -2.99 2.20
N VAL A 7 -17.96 -3.71 3.00
CA VAL A 7 -19.40 -3.85 2.82
C VAL A 7 -19.97 -5.25 3.10
N ILE A 8 -20.92 -5.64 3.87
CA ILE A 8 -22.26 -5.50 4.38
C ILE A 8 -23.12 -6.79 4.45
N GLY A 9 -23.99 -6.92 5.26
CA GLY A 9 -24.98 -7.49 5.67
C GLY A 9 -26.21 -8.19 5.89
N PHE A 10 -27.14 -8.65 6.16
CA PHE A 10 -28.57 -8.67 6.52
C PHE A 10 -29.23 -10.08 6.59
N VAL A 11 -30.30 -10.39 7.14
CA VAL A 11 -31.54 -10.10 7.90
C VAL A 11 -32.16 -11.45 8.29
N GLY A 12 -32.95 -11.68 9.20
CA GLY A 12 -34.03 -11.16 9.95
C GLY A 12 -35.33 -11.94 9.91
N ARG A 13 -36.14 -11.80 10.94
CA ARG A 13 -37.58 -12.02 11.12
C ARG A 13 -38.11 -13.49 11.26
N HIS A 14 -39.08 -13.81 12.03
CA HIS A 14 -40.25 -13.28 12.78
C HIS A 14 -40.68 -14.35 13.79
N LEU A 15 -41.45 -14.19 14.86
CA LEU A 15 -42.73 -13.59 15.19
C LEU A 15 -43.09 -13.82 16.68
N LYS A 16 -43.63 -12.76 17.30
CA LYS A 16 -44.81 -12.69 18.22
C LYS A 16 -45.23 -13.92 19.07
N THR A 17 -45.50 -13.87 20.35
CA THR A 17 -46.47 -13.19 21.23
C THR A 17 -46.47 -13.80 22.63
N LEU A 18 -46.66 -12.96 23.59
CA LEU A 18 -46.91 -13.11 25.02
C LEU A 18 -47.91 -14.24 25.42
N PRO A 19 -48.04 -14.71 26.73
CA PRO A 19 -48.16 -13.82 27.88
C PRO A 19 -47.44 -14.25 29.18
N LYS A 20 -47.37 -13.24 30.09
CA LYS A 20 -47.04 -13.36 31.51
C LYS A 20 -47.85 -14.41 32.23
N PHE A 21 -47.20 -15.15 33.09
CA PHE A 21 -47.56 -15.63 34.46
C PHE A 21 -46.75 -16.89 34.72
N VAL A 22 -45.90 -16.87 35.66
CA VAL A 22 -45.75 -17.63 36.87
C VAL A 22 -44.38 -17.37 37.46
N PHE A 23 -44.39 -16.53 38.45
CA PHE A 23 -43.32 -16.33 39.41
C PHE A 23 -43.49 -17.40 40.51
N LEU A 24 -42.39 -17.84 41.10
CA LEU A 24 -42.24 -18.78 42.23
C LEU A 24 -42.43 -20.25 41.92
N PHE A 25 -41.35 -20.92 41.92
CA PHE A 25 -40.98 -22.19 42.52
C PHE A 25 -39.89 -22.84 41.65
N LEU A 26 -38.65 -22.68 42.04
CA LEU A 26 -37.54 -23.60 41.85
C LEU A 26 -36.22 -22.92 42.27
N LEU A 27 -36.22 -22.52 43.54
CA LEU A 27 -35.01 -22.26 44.30
C LEU A 27 -34.76 -23.46 45.20
N SER A 28 -34.24 -24.54 44.64
CA SER A 28 -33.60 -25.63 45.37
C SER A 28 -33.34 -26.75 44.35
N LEU A 29 -32.14 -26.88 43.84
CA LEU A 29 -31.39 -28.05 43.37
C LEU A 29 -30.41 -27.63 42.23
N ASN A 30 -29.39 -26.90 42.60
CA ASN A 30 -28.12 -26.86 41.89
C ASN A 30 -26.99 -26.42 42.84
N LEU A 31 -26.89 -27.14 43.95
CA LEU A 31 -25.71 -27.12 44.81
C LEU A 31 -25.19 -28.57 44.81
N LEU A 32 -24.44 -28.94 43.76
CA LEU A 32 -23.47 -30.01 43.78
C LEU A 32 -22.91 -30.19 42.36
N SER A 33 -22.02 -29.30 41.95
CA SER A 33 -20.97 -29.56 40.96
C SER A 33 -19.93 -28.46 41.03
N CYS A 34 -19.46 -28.10 42.22
CA CYS A 34 -18.14 -27.49 42.35
C CYS A 34 -17.11 -28.63 42.32
N ARG A 35 -16.70 -29.06 41.16
CA ARG A 35 -15.37 -29.61 40.99
C ARG A 35 -14.39 -28.45 41.09
N SER A 36 -13.69 -28.40 42.20
CA SER A 36 -12.50 -27.59 42.39
C SER A 36 -11.43 -28.09 41.45
N ASP A 37 -11.30 -27.46 40.28
CA ASP A 37 -10.04 -27.42 39.57
C ASP A 37 -9.13 -26.44 40.33
N LEU A 38 -8.31 -27.01 41.21
CA LEU A 38 -7.10 -26.44 41.73
C LEU A 38 -6.05 -26.53 40.62
N GLY A 39 -6.22 -25.74 39.56
CA GLY A 39 -5.28 -25.48 38.49
C GLY A 39 -5.07 -23.99 38.37
N GLY A 40 -3.85 -23.52 38.53
CA GLY A 40 -3.27 -22.18 38.50
C GLY A 40 -4.20 -21.00 38.23
N GLN A 41 -4.11 -19.95 39.05
CA GLN A 41 -4.63 -18.64 38.67
C GLN A 41 -3.96 -18.25 37.37
N GLY A 42 -4.70 -18.29 36.25
CA GLY A 42 -4.19 -17.86 34.94
C GLY A 42 -3.74 -16.43 35.01
N ASN A 43 -2.61 -16.12 34.36
CA ASN A 43 -2.04 -14.77 34.27
C ASN A 43 -2.89 -13.80 33.42
N TYR A 44 -4.19 -14.02 33.27
CA TYR A 44 -5.10 -13.21 32.44
C TYR A 44 -6.44 -12.94 33.15
N LYS A 45 -7.02 -11.77 32.81
CA LYS A 45 -8.36 -11.32 33.24
C LYS A 45 -9.47 -11.85 32.34
N GLN A 46 -9.18 -12.02 31.04
CA GLN A 46 -10.12 -12.51 30.03
C GLN A 46 -9.41 -13.44 29.04
N LYS A 47 -10.12 -14.49 28.59
CA LYS A 47 -9.71 -15.41 27.52
C LYS A 47 -10.92 -15.72 26.63
N VAL A 48 -10.76 -15.55 25.31
CA VAL A 48 -11.81 -15.78 24.30
C VAL A 48 -11.21 -16.54 23.13
N ASP A 49 -11.73 -17.73 22.85
CA ASP A 49 -11.34 -18.56 21.70
C ASP A 49 -12.39 -18.53 20.57
N ASP A 50 -13.63 -18.08 20.86
CA ASP A 50 -14.72 -17.96 19.87
C ASP A 50 -14.64 -16.61 19.14
N ILE A 51 -13.70 -16.49 18.23
CA ILE A 51 -13.51 -15.32 17.38
C ILE A 51 -14.08 -15.61 15.99
N LYS A 52 -15.06 -14.81 15.56
CA LYS A 52 -15.73 -14.99 14.28
C LYS A 52 -14.77 -14.77 13.11
N LYS A 53 -14.47 -15.84 12.34
CA LYS A 53 -13.58 -15.84 11.19
C LYS A 53 -14.30 -16.17 9.87
N SER A 54 -13.61 -15.98 8.73
CA SER A 54 -14.06 -16.39 7.40
C SER A 54 -14.25 -17.92 7.31
N GLU A 55 -15.12 -18.37 6.42
CA GLU A 55 -15.31 -19.82 6.14
C GLU A 55 -14.07 -20.46 5.50
N THR A 56 -13.27 -19.67 4.79
CA THR A 56 -12.02 -20.12 4.15
C THR A 56 -10.79 -20.04 5.05
N ASP A 57 -10.93 -19.46 6.24
CA ASP A 57 -9.81 -19.29 7.18
C ASP A 57 -9.64 -20.52 8.07
N ASP A 58 -8.59 -21.29 7.85
CA ASP A 58 -8.23 -22.51 8.60
C ASP A 58 -7.43 -22.23 9.89
N ARG A 59 -7.02 -20.96 10.15
CA ARG A 59 -6.28 -20.55 11.35
C ARG A 59 -7.14 -20.63 12.60
N SER A 60 -6.48 -20.78 13.76
CA SER A 60 -7.10 -20.69 15.07
C SER A 60 -6.72 -19.40 15.77
N TYR A 61 -7.62 -18.86 16.56
CA TYR A 61 -7.48 -17.55 17.20
C TYR A 61 -7.76 -17.64 18.70
N ARG A 62 -7.03 -16.85 19.49
CA ARG A 62 -7.26 -16.68 20.93
C ARG A 62 -6.99 -15.25 21.34
N PHE A 63 -7.94 -14.62 21.99
CA PHE A 63 -7.75 -13.33 22.66
C PHE A 63 -7.48 -13.56 24.15
N LEU A 64 -6.55 -12.78 24.69
CA LEU A 64 -6.20 -12.73 26.11
C LEU A 64 -6.14 -11.26 26.57
N GLU A 65 -6.77 -10.94 27.70
CA GLU A 65 -6.39 -9.75 28.47
C GLU A 65 -5.60 -10.23 29.68
N LEU A 66 -4.32 -9.85 29.70
CA LEU A 66 -3.40 -10.30 30.75
C LEU A 66 -3.63 -9.54 32.07
N SER A 67 -3.08 -10.06 33.17
CA SER A 67 -3.18 -9.43 34.49
C SER A 67 -2.53 -8.04 34.55
N ASN A 68 -1.49 -7.78 33.73
CA ASN A 68 -0.93 -6.45 33.55
C ASN A 68 -1.74 -5.54 32.64
N GLY A 69 -2.89 -5.98 32.11
CA GLY A 69 -3.80 -5.20 31.25
C GLY A 69 -3.44 -5.20 29.77
N LEU A 70 -2.37 -5.88 29.35
CA LEU A 70 -2.03 -6.02 27.94
C LEU A 70 -3.10 -6.87 27.23
N LYS A 71 -3.61 -6.38 26.10
CA LYS A 71 -4.50 -7.12 25.20
C LYS A 71 -3.68 -7.87 24.17
N VAL A 72 -3.90 -9.19 24.03
CA VAL A 72 -3.11 -10.04 23.13
C VAL A 72 -4.06 -10.86 22.26
N VAL A 73 -3.79 -10.93 20.96
CA VAL A 73 -4.41 -11.92 20.06
C VAL A 73 -3.34 -12.86 19.51
N LEU A 74 -3.52 -14.14 19.75
CA LEU A 74 -2.70 -15.22 19.23
C LEU A 74 -3.38 -15.81 17.99
N VAL A 75 -2.62 -16.00 16.93
CA VAL A 75 -3.06 -16.60 15.66
C VAL A 75 -2.18 -17.81 15.37
N SER A 76 -2.78 -19.01 15.38
CA SER A 76 -2.13 -20.26 14.99
C SER A 76 -2.40 -20.55 13.53
N ASP A 77 -1.37 -20.47 12.69
CA ASP A 77 -1.37 -20.90 11.28
C ASP A 77 -0.29 -21.97 11.11
N LEU A 78 -0.66 -23.26 11.30
CA LEU A 78 0.29 -24.38 11.25
C LEU A 78 1.03 -24.50 9.91
N GLY A 79 0.51 -23.88 8.86
CA GLY A 79 1.15 -23.80 7.55
C GLY A 79 1.98 -22.55 7.31
N ALA A 80 2.19 -21.70 8.33
CA ALA A 80 2.94 -20.47 8.17
C ALA A 80 4.45 -20.73 8.02
N ASP A 81 5.02 -20.26 6.93
CA ASP A 81 6.46 -20.29 6.68
C ASP A 81 7.20 -19.23 7.52
N LYS A 82 6.53 -18.12 7.78
CA LYS A 82 6.99 -17.02 8.62
C LYS A 82 6.07 -16.80 9.80
N SER A 83 6.65 -16.40 10.91
CA SER A 83 5.94 -15.89 12.07
C SER A 83 6.09 -14.37 12.16
N ALA A 84 5.12 -13.70 12.77
CA ALA A 84 5.09 -12.24 12.87
C ALA A 84 4.50 -11.77 14.19
N ALA A 85 4.92 -10.58 14.63
CA ALA A 85 4.30 -9.89 15.76
C ALA A 85 4.12 -8.40 15.45
N SER A 86 3.08 -7.82 16.05
CA SER A 86 2.82 -6.39 16.00
C SER A 86 2.36 -5.91 17.38
N MET A 87 3.02 -4.89 17.92
CA MET A 87 2.65 -4.20 19.14
C MET A 87 2.18 -2.79 18.80
N THR A 88 0.95 -2.48 19.14
CA THR A 88 0.41 -1.12 19.08
C THR A 88 0.40 -0.50 20.47
N VAL A 89 1.00 0.65 20.61
CA VAL A 89 0.87 1.53 21.77
C VAL A 89 -0.19 2.57 21.42
N TYR A 90 -1.28 2.69 22.17
CA TYR A 90 -2.38 3.63 21.90
C TYR A 90 -2.01 5.05 22.37
N ARG A 91 -0.84 5.49 21.92
CA ARG A 91 -0.23 6.82 22.09
C ARG A 91 0.53 7.16 20.82
N GLY A 92 0.34 8.36 20.31
CA GLY A 92 0.98 8.85 19.11
C GLY A 92 1.35 10.34 19.23
N SER A 93 1.38 11.05 18.12
CA SER A 93 1.79 12.46 18.10
C SER A 93 0.83 13.41 18.84
N TYR A 94 -0.38 12.99 19.19
CA TYR A 94 -1.29 13.75 20.05
C TYR A 94 -0.73 13.96 21.46
N GLN A 95 0.17 13.10 21.90
CA GLN A 95 0.81 13.20 23.21
C GLN A 95 2.11 14.02 23.19
N ASP A 96 2.56 14.47 22.01
CA ASP A 96 3.76 15.32 21.95
C ASP A 96 3.60 16.56 22.84
N PRO A 97 4.57 16.87 23.71
CA PRO A 97 4.52 18.10 24.48
C PRO A 97 4.63 19.33 23.58
N VAL A 98 3.97 20.41 23.95
CA VAL A 98 4.07 21.69 23.24
C VAL A 98 5.54 22.15 23.23
N GLY A 99 6.06 22.42 22.03
CA GLY A 99 7.48 22.76 21.78
C GLY A 99 8.41 21.55 21.66
N ARG A 100 7.87 20.33 21.67
CA ARG A 100 8.57 19.06 21.47
C ARG A 100 7.88 18.19 20.43
N GLU A 101 7.31 18.81 19.42
CA GLU A 101 6.57 18.14 18.35
C GLU A 101 7.50 17.16 17.60
N GLY A 102 7.01 15.93 17.38
CA GLY A 102 7.75 14.81 16.82
C GLY A 102 8.47 13.96 17.85
N LEU A 103 8.23 14.15 19.17
CA LEU A 103 8.86 13.35 20.22
C LEU A 103 8.39 11.89 20.22
N ALA A 104 7.11 11.63 19.93
CA ALA A 104 6.57 10.28 19.77
C ALA A 104 7.25 9.53 18.61
N HIS A 105 7.45 10.20 17.49
CA HIS A 105 8.16 9.66 16.33
C HIS A 105 9.65 9.45 16.64
N PHE A 106 10.28 10.36 17.35
CA PHE A 106 11.65 10.21 17.80
C PHE A 106 11.82 9.05 18.77
N LEU A 107 10.85 8.82 19.67
CA LEU A 107 10.82 7.65 20.55
C LEU A 107 10.75 6.35 19.74
N GLU A 108 9.93 6.34 18.68
CA GLU A 108 9.83 5.19 17.76
C GLU A 108 11.22 4.79 17.25
N HIS A 109 12.03 5.74 16.73
CA HIS A 109 13.40 5.50 16.29
C HIS A 109 14.30 4.94 17.40
N MET A 110 14.22 5.55 18.57
CA MET A 110 15.13 5.23 19.68
C MET A 110 14.92 3.83 20.27
N LEU A 111 13.73 3.25 20.14
CA LEU A 111 13.45 1.89 20.63
C LEU A 111 14.21 0.79 19.86
N PHE A 112 14.61 1.04 18.62
CA PHE A 112 15.39 0.08 17.82
C PHE A 112 16.88 0.04 18.19
N ILE A 113 17.38 0.99 18.97
CA ILE A 113 18.82 1.21 19.18
C ILE A 113 19.45 0.27 20.22
N GLY A 114 18.66 -0.44 20.98
CA GLY A 114 19.14 -1.42 21.95
C GLY A 114 18.35 -1.45 23.24
N THR A 115 18.47 -2.55 23.94
CA THR A 115 17.76 -2.84 25.19
C THR A 115 18.73 -3.35 26.23
N GLU A 116 18.37 -3.37 27.52
CA GLU A 116 19.26 -3.89 28.57
C GLU A 116 19.71 -5.33 28.29
N LYS A 117 18.84 -6.18 27.78
CA LYS A 117 19.14 -7.58 27.45
C LYS A 117 19.95 -7.74 26.16
N TYR A 118 19.74 -6.86 25.19
CA TYR A 118 20.38 -6.87 23.86
C TYR A 118 20.93 -5.47 23.56
N PRO A 119 22.09 -5.11 24.12
CA PRO A 119 22.59 -3.73 24.09
C PRO A 119 23.20 -3.30 22.76
N GLU A 120 23.50 -4.24 21.86
CA GLU A 120 24.14 -3.94 20.57
C GLU A 120 23.21 -3.12 19.67
N PRO A 121 23.61 -1.91 19.26
CA PRO A 121 22.86 -1.12 18.29
C PRO A 121 22.66 -1.90 16.99
N ASP A 122 21.49 -1.80 16.39
CA ASP A 122 21.09 -2.56 15.18
C ASP A 122 21.08 -4.10 15.32
N GLY A 123 21.50 -4.66 16.46
CA GLY A 123 21.58 -6.11 16.68
C GLY A 123 20.23 -6.82 16.49
N TYR A 124 19.14 -6.15 16.83
CA TYR A 124 17.79 -6.64 16.51
C TYR A 124 17.52 -6.70 15.01
N LEU A 125 17.78 -5.62 14.26
CA LEU A 125 17.53 -5.55 12.82
C LEU A 125 18.42 -6.54 12.05
N GLN A 126 19.66 -6.71 12.46
CA GLN A 126 20.59 -7.70 11.89
C GLN A 126 20.07 -9.11 12.11
N PHE A 127 19.62 -9.45 13.32
CA PHE A 127 19.06 -10.76 13.64
C PHE A 127 17.81 -11.08 12.79
N VAL A 128 16.87 -10.13 12.71
CA VAL A 128 15.64 -10.29 11.91
C VAL A 128 15.98 -10.53 10.44
N ARG A 129 16.88 -9.73 9.86
CA ARG A 129 17.27 -9.84 8.44
C ARG A 129 18.04 -11.13 8.14
N ALA A 130 18.97 -11.53 9.00
CA ALA A 130 19.72 -12.78 8.84
C ALA A 130 18.80 -14.02 8.80
N ASN A 131 17.68 -13.97 9.52
CA ASN A 131 16.65 -15.02 9.52
C ASN A 131 15.52 -14.78 8.52
N GLY A 132 15.78 -14.05 7.42
CA GLY A 132 14.85 -13.84 6.31
C GLY A 132 13.67 -12.92 6.64
N GLY A 133 13.74 -12.16 7.74
CA GLY A 133 12.68 -11.28 8.23
C GLY A 133 12.83 -9.83 7.79
N ARG A 134 11.84 -9.04 8.20
CA ARG A 134 11.83 -7.57 8.10
C ARG A 134 11.13 -6.98 9.31
N SER A 135 11.51 -5.76 9.69
CA SER A 135 10.88 -5.00 10.76
C SER A 135 10.67 -3.56 10.34
N ASN A 136 9.62 -2.96 10.86
CA ASN A 136 9.35 -1.52 10.72
C ASN A 136 8.44 -1.03 11.85
N ALA A 137 8.23 0.29 11.91
CA ALA A 137 7.24 0.92 12.77
C ALA A 137 6.61 2.13 12.07
N TYR A 138 5.60 2.72 12.67
CA TYR A 138 5.07 4.02 12.29
C TYR A 138 4.39 4.71 13.47
N THR A 139 4.44 6.04 13.49
CA THR A 139 3.74 6.88 14.46
C THR A 139 2.58 7.60 13.79
N ALA A 140 1.35 7.28 14.20
CA ALA A 140 0.13 7.98 13.83
C ALA A 140 -0.20 9.10 14.83
N SER A 141 -1.35 9.73 14.69
CA SER A 141 -1.81 10.76 15.62
C SER A 141 -2.15 10.19 17.00
N ASP A 142 -2.85 9.08 17.05
CA ASP A 142 -3.41 8.43 18.24
C ASP A 142 -2.66 7.18 18.69
N HIS A 143 -1.81 6.60 17.86
CA HIS A 143 -1.07 5.39 18.19
C HIS A 143 0.31 5.30 17.51
N THR A 144 1.18 4.45 18.08
CA THR A 144 2.45 4.03 17.46
C THR A 144 2.45 2.52 17.33
N ASN A 145 2.81 1.98 16.16
CA ASN A 145 2.78 0.55 15.88
C ASN A 145 4.17 0.05 15.47
N TYR A 146 4.64 -1.01 16.12
CA TYR A 146 5.91 -1.71 15.89
C TYR A 146 5.60 -3.11 15.38
N PHE A 147 6.29 -3.59 14.35
CA PHE A 147 6.00 -4.91 13.79
C PHE A 147 7.19 -5.52 13.07
N PHE A 148 7.21 -6.87 13.06
CA PHE A 148 8.21 -7.62 12.30
C PHE A 148 7.66 -8.97 11.84
N ASP A 149 8.29 -9.55 10.82
CA ASP A 149 8.20 -10.96 10.49
C ASP A 149 9.61 -11.58 10.50
N ILE A 150 9.67 -12.90 10.65
CA ILE A 150 10.91 -13.67 10.66
C ILE A 150 10.60 -15.13 10.30
N GLY A 151 11.61 -15.89 9.87
CA GLY A 151 11.46 -17.34 9.73
C GLY A 151 10.97 -17.98 11.04
N SER A 152 9.97 -18.88 10.97
CA SER A 152 9.29 -19.41 12.16
C SER A 152 10.24 -20.10 13.16
N HIS A 153 11.36 -20.65 12.68
CA HIS A 153 12.38 -21.29 13.53
C HIS A 153 13.10 -20.31 14.47
N ALA A 154 13.25 -19.05 14.07
CA ALA A 154 13.91 -18.00 14.85
C ALA A 154 12.95 -17.07 15.60
N PHE A 155 11.62 -17.34 15.51
CA PHE A 155 10.62 -16.38 15.99
C PHE A 155 10.69 -16.15 17.51
N ARG A 156 10.89 -17.17 18.32
CA ARG A 156 10.92 -17.03 19.79
C ARG A 156 12.02 -16.08 20.24
N GLU A 157 13.23 -16.19 19.69
CA GLU A 157 14.33 -15.29 19.99
C GLU A 157 14.10 -13.89 19.42
N GLY A 158 13.61 -13.80 18.16
CA GLY A 158 13.24 -12.52 17.56
C GLY A 158 12.16 -11.78 18.35
N PHE A 159 11.16 -12.50 18.85
CA PHE A 159 10.11 -11.93 19.68
C PHE A 159 10.60 -11.49 21.06
N ASP A 160 11.49 -12.24 21.70
CA ASP A 160 12.10 -11.81 22.96
C ASP A 160 12.88 -10.50 22.80
N ARG A 161 13.70 -10.38 21.73
CA ARG A 161 14.38 -9.12 21.36
C ARG A 161 13.41 -7.96 21.15
N PHE A 162 12.31 -8.22 20.45
CA PHE A 162 11.25 -7.23 20.16
C PHE A 162 10.50 -6.80 21.43
N ALA A 163 10.15 -7.74 22.31
CA ALA A 163 9.44 -7.45 23.54
C ALA A 163 10.26 -6.55 24.49
N GLN A 164 11.59 -6.65 24.45
CA GLN A 164 12.48 -5.81 25.28
C GLN A 164 12.37 -4.32 24.95
N PHE A 165 11.91 -3.92 23.77
CA PHE A 165 11.61 -2.51 23.47
C PHE A 165 10.62 -1.90 24.47
N PHE A 166 9.69 -2.69 24.98
CA PHE A 166 8.62 -2.28 25.89
C PHE A 166 8.91 -2.62 27.35
N ILE A 167 9.91 -3.47 27.62
CA ILE A 167 10.30 -3.91 28.96
C ILE A 167 11.43 -3.05 29.51
N ALA A 168 12.56 -2.96 28.79
CA ALA A 168 13.78 -2.31 29.26
C ALA A 168 14.61 -1.68 28.11
N PRO A 169 14.09 -0.67 27.39
CA PRO A 169 14.88 0.04 26.36
C PRO A 169 16.01 0.86 27.00
N LEU A 170 17.18 0.90 26.36
CA LEU A 170 18.36 1.62 26.89
C LEU A 170 18.30 3.13 26.70
N PHE A 171 17.72 3.64 25.62
CA PHE A 171 17.75 5.05 25.23
C PHE A 171 19.14 5.65 25.32
N SER A 172 20.13 5.02 24.70
CA SER A 172 21.53 5.42 24.78
C SER A 172 21.74 6.85 24.31
N ARG A 173 22.39 7.70 25.19
CA ARG A 173 22.68 9.10 24.86
C ARG A 173 23.59 9.25 23.66
N ASP A 174 24.47 8.30 23.41
CA ASP A 174 25.46 8.36 22.34
C ASP A 174 24.79 8.31 20.94
N TYR A 175 23.55 7.79 20.86
CA TYR A 175 22.80 7.68 19.62
C TYR A 175 21.71 8.77 19.44
N VAL A 176 21.44 9.58 20.45
CA VAL A 176 20.41 10.63 20.39
C VAL A 176 20.66 11.61 19.25
N GLU A 177 21.87 12.13 19.10
CA GLU A 177 22.20 13.07 18.02
C GLU A 177 22.12 12.41 16.64
N ARG A 178 22.52 11.15 16.54
CA ARG A 178 22.40 10.35 15.32
C ARG A 178 20.94 10.22 14.89
N GLU A 179 20.06 9.83 15.79
CA GLU A 179 18.64 9.64 15.47
C GLU A 179 17.90 10.96 15.23
N LYS A 180 18.29 12.05 15.88
CA LYS A 180 17.79 13.39 15.53
C LYS A 180 18.12 13.76 14.09
N ASN A 181 19.33 13.45 13.63
CA ASN A 181 19.72 13.66 12.24
C ASN A 181 18.92 12.76 11.27
N ALA A 182 18.63 11.51 11.64
CA ALA A 182 17.81 10.60 10.84
C ALA A 182 16.36 11.12 10.69
N VAL A 183 15.71 11.55 11.77
CA VAL A 183 14.37 12.16 11.74
C VAL A 183 14.38 13.46 10.91
N ASN A 184 15.42 14.28 11.05
CA ASN A 184 15.53 15.49 10.24
C ASN A 184 15.75 15.20 8.76
N ALA A 185 16.53 14.17 8.41
CA ALA A 185 16.71 13.74 7.02
C ALA A 185 15.39 13.24 6.41
N GLU A 186 14.59 12.52 7.18
CA GLU A 186 13.24 12.09 6.79
C GLU A 186 12.33 13.30 6.55
N TYR A 187 12.30 14.27 7.45
CA TYR A 187 11.55 15.51 7.26
C TYR A 187 11.98 16.23 5.97
N GLN A 188 13.30 16.38 5.73
CA GLN A 188 13.80 17.02 4.51
C GLN A 188 13.39 16.28 3.23
N MET A 189 13.38 14.94 3.26
CA MET A 189 12.93 14.14 2.13
C MET A 189 11.44 14.37 1.79
N GLN A 190 10.62 14.71 2.80
CA GLN A 190 9.19 15.00 2.60
C GLN A 190 8.91 16.48 2.29
N PHE A 191 9.90 17.36 2.35
CA PHE A 191 9.71 18.82 2.28
C PHE A 191 9.07 19.28 0.95
N LYS A 192 9.36 18.58 -0.15
CA LYS A 192 8.78 18.83 -1.48
C LYS A 192 7.63 17.88 -1.85
N ASP A 193 7.12 17.08 -0.92
CA ASP A 193 5.98 16.19 -1.16
C ASP A 193 4.65 16.93 -0.96
N ASP A 194 3.81 17.00 -2.01
CA ASP A 194 2.55 17.76 -1.97
C ASP A 194 1.52 17.17 -0.99
N GLY A 195 1.57 15.87 -0.69
CA GLY A 195 0.71 15.25 0.33
C GLY A 195 1.03 15.77 1.73
N TRP A 196 2.32 15.79 2.09
CA TRP A 196 2.78 16.35 3.37
C TRP A 196 2.56 17.85 3.46
N ARG A 197 2.80 18.59 2.37
CA ARG A 197 2.58 20.03 2.26
C ARG A 197 1.11 20.38 2.47
N SER A 198 0.20 19.69 1.76
CA SER A 198 -1.25 19.87 1.87
C SER A 198 -1.76 19.52 3.27
N ASN A 199 -1.30 18.41 3.86
CA ASN A 199 -1.66 18.05 5.24
C ASN A 199 -1.21 19.12 6.24
N SER A 200 0.02 19.65 6.10
CA SER A 200 0.53 20.66 7.02
C SER A 200 -0.23 21.97 6.91
N VAL A 201 -0.52 22.46 5.70
CA VAL A 201 -1.23 23.73 5.52
C VAL A 201 -2.70 23.62 5.91
N THR A 202 -3.35 22.47 5.74
CA THR A 202 -4.74 22.26 6.18
C THR A 202 -4.91 22.46 7.69
N LYS A 203 -3.87 22.18 8.48
CA LYS A 203 -3.86 22.38 9.93
C LYS A 203 -4.07 23.84 10.36
N VAL A 204 -3.78 24.83 9.49
CA VAL A 204 -4.00 26.26 9.82
C VAL A 204 -5.49 26.64 9.89
N ALA A 205 -6.36 25.87 9.26
CA ALA A 205 -7.80 26.06 9.30
C ALA A 205 -8.48 25.44 10.53
N LEU A 206 -7.79 24.51 11.22
CA LEU A 206 -8.30 23.80 12.40
C LEU A 206 -8.24 24.66 13.66
N ASN A 207 -8.79 24.15 14.74
CA ASN A 207 -8.66 24.74 16.06
C ASN A 207 -7.20 24.63 16.54
N PRO A 208 -6.48 25.74 16.78
CA PRO A 208 -5.06 25.70 17.16
C PRO A 208 -4.79 24.99 18.50
N ASP A 209 -5.82 24.84 19.35
CA ASP A 209 -5.69 24.14 20.62
C ASP A 209 -5.85 22.62 20.47
N HIS A 210 -6.41 22.16 19.35
CA HIS A 210 -6.55 20.73 19.05
C HIS A 210 -5.20 20.10 18.71
N PRO A 211 -4.84 18.92 19.28
CA PRO A 211 -3.52 18.30 19.07
C PRO A 211 -3.23 17.92 17.61
N GLN A 212 -4.24 17.75 16.75
CA GLN A 212 -4.06 17.52 15.30
C GLN A 212 -3.27 18.61 14.59
N THR A 213 -3.24 19.83 15.14
CA THR A 213 -2.51 20.97 14.55
C THR A 213 -1.00 20.88 14.73
N ARG A 214 -0.51 19.97 15.59
CA ARG A 214 0.92 19.82 15.88
C ARG A 214 1.67 19.24 14.71
N PHE A 215 2.95 19.60 14.63
CA PHE A 215 3.89 19.00 13.67
C PHE A 215 4.32 17.64 14.16
N ASN A 216 4.12 16.58 13.38
CA ASN A 216 4.24 15.20 13.87
C ASN A 216 5.51 14.45 13.44
N ILE A 217 6.31 15.00 12.48
CA ILE A 217 7.55 14.33 12.05
C ILE A 217 8.68 14.60 13.05
N GLY A 218 8.84 15.85 13.48
CA GLY A 218 10.01 16.31 14.20
C GLY A 218 11.12 16.81 13.26
N ASN A 219 11.99 17.65 13.80
CA ASN A 219 13.19 18.16 13.12
C ASN A 219 14.22 18.65 14.15
N LEU A 220 15.42 19.08 13.71
CA LEU A 220 16.46 19.55 14.61
C LEU A 220 16.06 20.74 15.50
N LYS A 221 15.04 21.51 15.11
CA LYS A 221 14.53 22.63 15.92
C LYS A 221 13.60 22.13 17.03
N THR A 222 12.61 21.28 16.71
CA THR A 222 11.66 20.76 17.71
C THR A 222 12.30 19.75 18.65
N LEU A 223 13.33 19.02 18.19
CA LEU A 223 14.09 18.03 18.97
C LEU A 223 15.41 18.64 19.55
N SER A 224 15.50 19.97 19.68
CA SER A 224 16.69 20.64 20.19
C SER A 224 16.83 20.54 21.73
N GLY A 225 18.01 20.80 22.29
CA GLY A 225 18.29 20.77 23.73
C GLY A 225 18.33 19.36 24.32
N ASP A 226 18.00 19.17 25.60
CA ASP A 226 18.07 17.85 26.28
C ASP A 226 16.84 16.97 25.95
N VAL A 227 16.71 16.60 24.68
CA VAL A 227 15.63 15.74 24.21
C VAL A 227 15.69 14.34 24.82
N HIS A 228 16.86 13.87 25.22
CA HIS A 228 17.00 12.56 25.88
C HIS A 228 16.20 12.49 27.18
N ARG A 229 16.24 13.54 28.01
CA ARG A 229 15.44 13.61 29.22
C ARG A 229 13.93 13.59 28.90
N ASP A 230 13.53 14.39 27.92
CA ASP A 230 12.12 14.47 27.52
C ASP A 230 11.62 13.13 26.96
N LEU A 231 12.49 12.39 26.26
CA LEU A 231 12.23 11.03 25.76
C LEU A 231 11.95 10.03 26.90
N LEU A 232 12.78 10.03 27.95
CA LEU A 232 12.59 9.17 29.12
C LEU A 232 11.27 9.48 29.84
N VAL A 233 10.95 10.75 30.00
CA VAL A 233 9.67 11.19 30.60
C VAL A 233 8.51 10.74 29.71
N PHE A 234 8.60 10.94 28.40
CA PHE A 234 7.54 10.55 27.47
C PHE A 234 7.28 9.05 27.50
N PHE A 235 8.33 8.22 27.54
CA PHE A 235 8.17 6.76 27.66
C PHE A 235 7.49 6.37 28.97
N GLU A 236 7.92 6.91 30.12
CA GLU A 236 7.31 6.64 31.43
C GLU A 236 5.84 7.10 31.54
N GLU A 237 5.47 8.18 30.86
CA GLU A 237 4.11 8.75 30.93
C GLU A 237 3.16 8.12 29.90
N ASN A 238 3.65 7.48 28.83
CA ASN A 238 2.82 7.04 27.71
C ASN A 238 2.89 5.54 27.44
N TYR A 239 3.96 4.83 27.78
CA TYR A 239 4.14 3.41 27.50
C TYR A 239 3.74 2.56 28.70
N SER A 240 2.57 1.95 28.62
CA SER A 240 1.99 1.12 29.69
C SER A 240 1.24 -0.05 29.09
N SER A 241 1.44 -1.26 29.60
CA SER A 241 0.82 -2.48 29.09
C SER A 241 -0.71 -2.40 28.94
N ASN A 242 -1.40 -1.66 29.83
CA ASN A 242 -2.85 -1.46 29.73
C ASN A 242 -3.27 -0.49 28.61
N GLN A 243 -2.34 0.12 27.92
CA GLN A 243 -2.52 0.97 26.75
C GLN A 243 -1.81 0.38 25.51
N MET A 244 -1.70 -0.95 25.47
CA MET A 244 -1.06 -1.68 24.38
C MET A 244 -1.91 -2.85 23.89
N GLY A 245 -1.76 -3.15 22.60
CA GLY A 245 -2.36 -4.31 21.94
C GLY A 245 -1.31 -5.07 21.14
N LEU A 246 -1.20 -6.38 21.38
CA LEU A 246 -0.24 -7.27 20.76
C LEU A 246 -0.94 -8.31 19.89
N ALA A 247 -0.55 -8.41 18.63
CA ALA A 247 -0.99 -9.49 17.73
C ALA A 247 0.21 -10.34 17.33
N ILE A 248 0.06 -11.66 17.41
CA ILE A 248 1.10 -12.63 17.07
C ILE A 248 0.52 -13.71 16.17
N LEU A 249 1.24 -14.06 15.11
CA LEU A 249 0.94 -15.17 14.22
C LEU A 249 2.15 -16.09 14.11
N THR A 250 1.97 -17.38 14.41
CA THR A 250 3.02 -18.38 14.27
C THR A 250 2.49 -19.71 13.73
N ASN A 251 3.42 -20.63 13.40
CA ASN A 251 3.11 -22.02 13.06
C ASN A 251 2.99 -22.97 14.28
N GLN A 252 2.90 -22.43 15.49
CA GLN A 252 2.67 -23.18 16.73
C GLN A 252 1.20 -23.24 17.08
N THR A 253 0.81 -24.18 17.94
CA THR A 253 -0.53 -24.23 18.52
C THR A 253 -0.76 -23.06 19.48
N LEU A 254 -2.04 -22.71 19.72
CA LEU A 254 -2.38 -21.62 20.64
C LEU A 254 -1.84 -21.84 22.05
N ASP A 255 -1.88 -23.09 22.55
CA ASP A 255 -1.41 -23.42 23.90
C ASP A 255 0.12 -23.34 24.04
N GLU A 256 0.84 -23.78 23.01
CA GLU A 256 2.31 -23.62 22.94
C GLU A 256 2.69 -22.13 22.95
N MET A 257 2.07 -21.31 22.10
CA MET A 257 2.32 -19.86 22.07
C MET A 257 2.01 -19.20 23.40
N GLU A 258 0.82 -19.45 23.96
CA GLU A 258 0.38 -18.86 25.23
C GLU A 258 1.40 -19.10 26.34
N SER A 259 1.97 -20.31 26.42
CA SER A 259 2.85 -20.71 27.50
C SER A 259 4.08 -19.83 27.68
N TRP A 260 4.75 -19.44 26.60
CA TRP A 260 5.99 -18.68 26.66
C TRP A 260 5.81 -17.17 26.31
N ILE A 261 4.80 -16.80 25.48
CA ILE A 261 4.52 -15.40 25.16
C ILE A 261 4.05 -14.66 26.42
N VAL A 262 3.09 -15.26 27.15
CA VAL A 262 2.57 -14.64 28.38
C VAL A 262 3.68 -14.44 29.42
N GLU A 263 4.64 -15.35 29.55
CA GLU A 263 5.79 -15.19 30.42
C GLU A 263 6.57 -13.90 30.06
N ILE A 264 6.97 -13.74 28.79
CA ILE A 264 7.77 -12.59 28.35
C ILE A 264 7.00 -11.27 28.52
N VAL A 265 5.76 -11.18 28.00
CA VAL A 265 5.04 -9.90 27.97
C VAL A 265 4.41 -9.50 29.30
N SER A 266 4.37 -10.41 30.27
CA SER A 266 3.95 -10.08 31.65
C SER A 266 4.95 -9.15 32.34
N GLU A 267 6.19 -9.07 31.87
CA GLU A 267 7.21 -8.14 32.37
C GLU A 267 6.96 -6.69 31.94
N ILE A 268 6.14 -6.44 30.90
CA ILE A 268 5.78 -5.08 30.47
C ILE A 268 4.99 -4.38 31.58
N ARG A 269 5.54 -3.27 32.05
CA ARG A 269 5.01 -2.55 33.21
C ARG A 269 3.63 -1.95 32.95
N ASN A 270 2.69 -2.23 33.84
CA ASN A 270 1.40 -1.51 33.92
C ASN A 270 1.54 -0.28 34.80
N ARG A 271 1.35 0.90 34.23
CA ARG A 271 1.35 2.21 34.91
C ARG A 271 -0.06 2.72 35.21
N ASN A 272 -1.07 1.91 34.91
CA ASN A 272 -2.51 2.22 35.07
C ASN A 272 -2.91 3.56 34.39
N LEU A 273 -2.45 3.76 33.18
CA LEU A 273 -2.79 4.95 32.40
C LEU A 273 -4.27 4.89 31.94
N SER A 274 -4.96 6.02 32.00
CA SER A 274 -6.29 6.16 31.39
C SER A 274 -6.17 6.27 29.85
N SER A 275 -7.28 6.01 29.15
CA SER A 275 -7.42 6.38 27.73
C SER A 275 -7.23 7.88 27.56
N VAL A 276 -6.79 8.29 26.37
CA VAL A 276 -6.69 9.72 26.05
C VAL A 276 -8.05 10.21 25.59
N GLU A 277 -8.52 11.29 26.21
CA GLU A 277 -9.70 12.03 25.76
C GLU A 277 -9.24 13.36 25.18
N ILE A 278 -9.61 13.63 23.92
CA ILE A 278 -9.40 14.93 23.29
C ILE A 278 -10.64 15.77 23.58
N VAL A 279 -10.45 16.83 24.36
CA VAL A 279 -11.55 17.70 24.80
C VAL A 279 -11.80 18.85 23.82
N GLU A 280 -10.73 19.31 23.17
CA GLU A 280 -10.79 20.46 22.26
C GLU A 280 -11.43 20.03 20.92
N PRO A 281 -12.46 20.74 20.43
CA PRO A 281 -13.09 20.40 19.16
C PRO A 281 -12.13 20.65 17.98
N LEU A 282 -12.22 19.82 16.94
CA LEU A 282 -11.40 19.95 15.74
C LEU A 282 -11.54 21.32 15.04
N PHE A 283 -12.74 21.89 15.05
CA PHE A 283 -13.05 23.25 14.58
C PHE A 283 -13.66 24.07 15.68
N LYS A 284 -13.25 25.33 15.86
CA LYS A 284 -13.92 26.26 16.77
C LYS A 284 -15.26 26.67 16.20
N SER A 285 -16.22 26.90 17.09
CA SER A 285 -17.55 27.43 16.70
C SER A 285 -17.40 28.73 15.90
N GLY A 286 -18.10 28.82 14.77
CA GLY A 286 -18.11 30.00 13.88
C GLY A 286 -16.84 30.15 13.03
N THR A 287 -16.01 29.13 12.91
CA THR A 287 -14.85 29.14 11.99
C THR A 287 -15.13 28.50 10.62
N LEU A 288 -16.28 27.91 10.45
CA LEU A 288 -16.80 27.42 9.18
C LEU A 288 -17.98 28.26 8.72
N PRO A 289 -18.25 28.39 7.41
CA PRO A 289 -17.45 27.83 6.32
C PRO A 289 -16.08 28.49 6.21
N ALA A 290 -15.15 27.78 5.59
CA ALA A 290 -13.83 28.31 5.32
C ALA A 290 -13.30 27.80 3.97
N THR A 291 -12.59 28.67 3.24
CA THR A 291 -11.86 28.31 2.01
C THR A 291 -10.37 28.52 2.23
N LEU A 292 -9.60 27.45 2.17
CA LEU A 292 -8.14 27.45 2.21
C LEU A 292 -7.61 27.29 0.80
N ARG A 293 -6.88 28.30 0.27
CA ARG A 293 -6.15 28.20 -0.98
C ARG A 293 -4.68 28.04 -0.69
N HIS A 294 -3.99 27.16 -1.41
CA HIS A 294 -2.55 26.96 -1.22
C HIS A 294 -1.84 26.50 -2.48
N ASP A 295 -0.53 26.71 -2.52
CA ASP A 295 0.32 26.21 -3.59
C ASP A 295 0.59 24.70 -3.46
N ASN A 296 0.96 24.08 -4.57
CA ASN A 296 1.58 22.77 -4.67
C ASN A 296 2.70 22.80 -5.72
N ILE A 297 3.53 21.76 -5.72
CA ILE A 297 4.72 21.67 -6.58
C ILE A 297 4.38 21.00 -7.91
N LYS A 298 3.60 19.92 -7.86
CA LYS A 298 3.18 19.20 -9.06
C LYS A 298 2.10 19.96 -9.83
N ASN A 299 2.04 19.74 -11.14
CA ASN A 299 0.98 20.30 -11.98
C ASN A 299 -0.35 19.53 -11.77
N ILE A 300 -0.89 19.67 -10.59
CA ILE A 300 -2.17 19.08 -10.15
C ILE A 300 -3.02 20.22 -9.59
N ARG A 301 -4.29 20.28 -10.00
CA ARG A 301 -5.28 21.19 -9.44
C ARG A 301 -6.31 20.37 -8.72
N ARG A 302 -6.50 20.63 -7.42
CA ARG A 302 -7.41 19.84 -6.58
C ARG A 302 -8.30 20.75 -5.75
N ILE A 303 -9.55 20.38 -5.63
CA ILE A 303 -10.47 20.92 -4.62
C ILE A 303 -10.91 19.77 -3.70
N SER A 304 -10.87 20.02 -2.40
CA SER A 304 -11.32 19.06 -1.38
C SER A 304 -12.28 19.73 -0.42
N TYR A 305 -13.39 19.06 -0.11
CA TYR A 305 -14.43 19.50 0.81
C TYR A 305 -14.38 18.59 2.04
N GLY A 306 -14.13 19.16 3.21
CA GLY A 306 -14.11 18.48 4.49
C GLY A 306 -15.30 18.88 5.35
N PHE A 307 -16.24 17.96 5.60
CA PHE A 307 -17.42 18.18 6.42
C PHE A 307 -17.21 17.56 7.81
N PRO A 308 -17.07 18.36 8.88
CA PRO A 308 -17.03 17.82 10.24
C PRO A 308 -18.40 17.28 10.65
N LEU A 309 -18.40 16.07 11.15
CA LEU A 309 -19.58 15.31 11.56
C LEU A 309 -19.33 14.69 12.94
N PRO A 310 -20.39 14.37 13.70
CA PRO A 310 -20.22 13.56 14.91
C PRO A 310 -19.51 12.24 14.59
N SER A 311 -18.65 11.77 15.50
CA SER A 311 -17.84 10.57 15.30
C SER A 311 -18.68 9.36 14.90
N ALA A 312 -18.20 8.65 13.87
CA ALA A 312 -18.75 7.37 13.41
C ALA A 312 -17.96 6.16 13.91
N LYS A 313 -16.94 6.34 14.74
CA LYS A 313 -16.02 5.30 15.23
C LYS A 313 -16.75 4.07 15.81
N GLU A 314 -17.77 4.31 16.62
CA GLU A 314 -18.57 3.22 17.22
C GLU A 314 -19.69 2.69 16.31
N LYS A 315 -19.86 3.25 15.11
CA LYS A 315 -20.95 2.88 14.18
C LYS A 315 -20.58 1.72 13.25
N HIS A 316 -19.67 0.86 13.66
CA HIS A 316 -19.18 -0.27 12.86
C HIS A 316 -20.29 -1.25 12.42
N ARG A 317 -21.50 -1.27 13.04
CA ARG A 317 -22.63 -2.11 12.65
C ARG A 317 -23.55 -1.45 11.62
N THR A 318 -23.65 -0.14 11.62
CA THR A 318 -24.57 0.62 10.76
C THR A 318 -23.89 1.33 9.60
N LYS A 319 -22.64 1.74 9.77
CA LYS A 319 -21.74 2.36 8.78
C LYS A 319 -22.41 3.44 7.91
N PRO A 320 -22.99 4.46 8.51
CA PRO A 320 -23.76 5.46 7.77
C PRO A 320 -22.88 6.32 6.84
N LEU A 321 -21.61 6.60 7.23
CA LEU A 321 -20.70 7.38 6.39
C LEU A 321 -20.22 6.59 5.17
N ASP A 322 -20.13 5.26 5.27
CA ASP A 322 -19.77 4.43 4.13
C ASP A 322 -20.90 4.44 3.07
N TYR A 323 -22.16 4.39 3.52
CA TYR A 323 -23.32 4.53 2.64
C TYR A 323 -23.30 5.86 1.89
N ILE A 324 -23.05 6.97 2.60
CA ILE A 324 -23.01 8.32 2.03
C ILE A 324 -21.82 8.47 1.09
N SER A 325 -20.64 8.04 1.51
CA SER A 325 -19.42 8.09 0.69
C SER A 325 -19.56 7.31 -0.61
N ASN A 326 -20.22 6.15 -0.57
CA ASN A 326 -20.48 5.33 -1.76
C ASN A 326 -21.37 6.06 -2.78
N LEU A 327 -22.38 6.82 -2.34
CA LEU A 327 -23.23 7.62 -3.22
C LEU A 327 -22.51 8.81 -3.84
N ILE A 328 -21.77 9.57 -3.02
CA ILE A 328 -21.05 10.77 -3.48
C ILE A 328 -19.88 10.40 -4.39
N GLY A 329 -19.12 9.36 -4.01
CA GLY A 329 -17.96 8.88 -4.76
C GLY A 329 -18.30 7.91 -5.88
N HIS A 330 -19.57 7.73 -6.25
CA HIS A 330 -19.96 6.84 -7.34
C HIS A 330 -19.51 7.40 -8.69
N GLU A 331 -18.99 6.56 -9.59
CA GLU A 331 -18.45 6.97 -10.88
C GLU A 331 -19.32 6.50 -12.07
N GLY A 332 -20.35 5.67 -11.83
CA GLY A 332 -21.24 5.15 -12.85
C GLY A 332 -22.32 6.16 -13.28
N GLU A 333 -23.18 5.71 -14.20
CA GLU A 333 -24.28 6.52 -14.76
C GLU A 333 -25.16 7.15 -13.66
N GLY A 334 -25.45 8.47 -13.81
CA GLY A 334 -26.23 9.26 -12.85
C GLY A 334 -25.41 9.79 -11.65
N SER A 335 -24.10 9.63 -11.63
CA SER A 335 -23.23 10.15 -10.56
C SER A 335 -22.76 11.58 -10.81
N LEU A 336 -22.35 12.25 -9.73
CA LEU A 336 -21.68 13.56 -9.80
C LEU A 336 -20.39 13.48 -10.65
N HIS A 337 -19.60 12.40 -10.46
CA HIS A 337 -18.40 12.17 -11.25
C HIS A 337 -18.69 12.15 -12.76
N GLU A 338 -19.64 11.32 -13.20
CA GLU A 338 -19.98 11.20 -14.64
C GLU A 338 -20.35 12.54 -15.26
N ILE A 339 -21.16 13.35 -14.58
CA ILE A 339 -21.61 14.65 -15.07
C ILE A 339 -20.44 15.62 -15.22
N LEU A 340 -19.58 15.72 -14.21
CA LEU A 340 -18.44 16.64 -14.23
C LEU A 340 -17.36 16.21 -15.23
N VAL A 341 -17.14 14.91 -15.43
CA VAL A 341 -16.25 14.35 -16.46
C VAL A 341 -16.80 14.66 -17.87
N LYS A 342 -18.10 14.47 -18.13
CA LYS A 342 -18.73 14.83 -19.41
C LYS A 342 -18.62 16.33 -19.73
N LYS A 343 -18.63 17.19 -18.70
CA LYS A 343 -18.37 18.62 -18.85
C LYS A 343 -16.89 18.92 -19.14
N GLY A 344 -15.98 17.98 -18.90
CA GLY A 344 -14.53 18.15 -19.03
C GLY A 344 -13.92 18.98 -17.90
N TRP A 345 -14.55 19.00 -16.72
CA TRP A 345 -14.09 19.83 -15.59
C TRP A 345 -13.23 19.07 -14.58
N ILE A 346 -13.35 17.76 -14.54
CA ILE A 346 -12.61 16.92 -13.59
C ILE A 346 -11.89 15.75 -14.25
N GLU A 347 -10.81 15.32 -13.63
CA GLU A 347 -10.07 14.11 -13.96
C GLU A 347 -10.53 12.95 -13.06
N SER A 348 -10.75 13.20 -11.76
CA SER A 348 -11.17 12.20 -10.78
C SER A 348 -12.02 12.81 -9.67
N LEU A 349 -12.81 11.96 -8.99
CA LEU A 349 -13.54 12.29 -7.78
C LEU A 349 -13.42 11.14 -6.77
N PHE A 350 -13.18 11.48 -5.52
CA PHE A 350 -13.15 10.54 -4.40
C PHE A 350 -14.03 11.04 -3.26
N ALA A 351 -14.75 10.15 -2.59
CA ALA A 351 -15.42 10.45 -1.32
C ALA A 351 -15.12 9.35 -0.28
N GLY A 352 -14.89 9.79 0.96
CA GLY A 352 -14.59 8.89 2.08
C GLY A 352 -14.65 9.60 3.41
N SER A 353 -14.55 8.85 4.51
CA SER A 353 -14.52 9.42 5.85
C SER A 353 -13.27 9.02 6.62
N VAL A 354 -12.89 9.86 7.58
CA VAL A 354 -11.81 9.61 8.52
C VAL A 354 -12.23 10.04 9.92
N ASP A 355 -11.98 9.19 10.90
CA ASP A 355 -12.18 9.53 12.30
C ASP A 355 -10.92 10.25 12.82
N TYR A 356 -11.08 11.47 13.32
CA TYR A 356 -9.99 12.26 13.89
C TYR A 356 -9.83 12.01 15.39
N ASP A 357 -10.97 11.91 16.08
CA ASP A 357 -11.02 11.67 17.53
C ASP A 357 -12.36 11.00 17.91
N GLU A 358 -12.58 10.79 19.20
CA GLU A 358 -13.80 10.15 19.72
C GLU A 358 -15.08 10.98 19.46
N THR A 359 -14.96 12.26 19.11
CA THR A 359 -16.10 13.19 18.93
C THR A 359 -16.36 13.54 17.48
N THR A 360 -15.32 13.47 16.62
CA THR A 360 -15.34 14.04 15.27
C THR A 360 -14.85 13.07 14.20
N SER A 361 -15.73 12.80 13.23
CA SER A 361 -15.36 12.26 11.91
C SER A 361 -15.40 13.37 10.86
N LEU A 362 -14.58 13.27 9.84
CA LEU A 362 -14.58 14.17 8.70
C LEU A 362 -14.98 13.39 7.45
N LEU A 363 -16.09 13.78 6.81
CA LEU A 363 -16.41 13.31 5.45
C LEU A 363 -15.65 14.19 4.46
N ILE A 364 -14.87 13.57 3.59
CA ILE A 364 -14.02 14.25 2.61
C ILE A 364 -14.51 13.91 1.20
N VAL A 365 -14.73 14.94 0.38
CA VAL A 365 -14.92 14.81 -1.07
C VAL A 365 -13.74 15.51 -1.72
N SER A 366 -12.95 14.80 -2.52
CA SER A 366 -11.76 15.33 -3.19
C SER A 366 -11.87 15.16 -4.69
N VAL A 367 -11.58 16.22 -5.44
CA VAL A 367 -11.76 16.28 -6.89
C VAL A 367 -10.50 16.81 -7.53
N ASP A 368 -9.91 16.05 -8.45
CA ASP A 368 -8.83 16.52 -9.31
C ASP A 368 -9.43 17.23 -10.51
N LEU A 369 -8.95 18.45 -10.75
CA LEU A 369 -9.54 19.39 -11.70
C LEU A 369 -8.71 19.46 -12.98
N THR A 370 -9.39 19.49 -14.12
CA THR A 370 -8.79 19.98 -15.36
C THR A 370 -8.50 21.49 -15.24
N LYS A 371 -7.74 22.03 -16.17
CA LYS A 371 -7.48 23.48 -16.22
C LYS A 371 -8.79 24.28 -16.43
N ASP A 372 -9.73 23.75 -17.25
CA ASP A 372 -11.06 24.35 -17.41
C ASP A 372 -11.86 24.28 -16.11
N GLY A 373 -11.86 23.12 -15.42
CA GLY A 373 -12.54 22.93 -14.13
C GLY A 373 -12.00 23.87 -13.05
N TYR A 374 -10.70 24.11 -12.99
CA TYR A 374 -10.13 25.06 -12.03
C TYR A 374 -10.67 26.48 -12.21
N SER A 375 -10.96 26.88 -13.45
CA SER A 375 -11.60 28.19 -13.75
C SER A 375 -13.09 28.23 -13.38
N ARG A 376 -13.71 27.08 -13.07
CA ARG A 376 -15.16 26.90 -12.85
C ARG A 376 -15.49 26.36 -11.45
N ILE A 377 -14.64 26.62 -10.49
CA ILE A 377 -14.86 26.18 -9.08
C ILE A 377 -16.24 26.55 -8.55
N PRO A 378 -16.80 27.77 -8.74
CA PRO A 378 -18.15 28.09 -8.30
C PRO A 378 -19.23 27.20 -8.92
N SER A 379 -19.07 26.80 -10.19
CA SER A 379 -19.97 25.86 -10.86
C SER A 379 -19.84 24.43 -10.30
N ILE A 380 -18.62 23.98 -10.00
CA ILE A 380 -18.37 22.68 -9.38
C ILE A 380 -18.96 22.65 -7.95
N ASN A 381 -18.74 23.71 -7.16
CA ASN A 381 -19.38 23.87 -5.84
C ASN A 381 -20.90 23.71 -5.96
N ARG A 382 -21.51 24.42 -6.91
CA ARG A 382 -22.97 24.33 -7.14
C ARG A 382 -23.41 22.91 -7.45
N HIS A 383 -22.75 22.20 -8.38
CA HIS A 383 -23.08 20.81 -8.71
C HIS A 383 -22.96 19.89 -7.49
N LEU A 384 -21.88 20.02 -6.69
CA LEU A 384 -21.72 19.21 -5.47
C LEU A 384 -22.90 19.43 -4.50
N PHE A 385 -23.21 20.70 -4.15
CA PHE A 385 -24.24 20.96 -3.17
C PHE A 385 -25.64 20.64 -3.67
N ASP A 386 -25.92 20.80 -4.96
CA ASP A 386 -27.20 20.36 -5.56
C ASP A 386 -27.31 18.83 -5.56
N TYR A 387 -26.21 18.10 -5.83
CA TYR A 387 -26.18 16.64 -5.74
C TYR A 387 -26.41 16.15 -4.30
N LEU A 388 -25.78 16.78 -3.32
CA LEU A 388 -25.99 16.49 -1.90
C LEU A 388 -27.43 16.77 -1.47
N HIS A 389 -28.00 17.88 -1.94
CA HIS A 389 -29.40 18.23 -1.71
C HIS A 389 -30.36 17.20 -2.31
N MET A 390 -30.10 16.75 -3.54
CA MET A 390 -30.89 15.70 -4.19
C MET A 390 -30.82 14.38 -3.41
N ILE A 391 -29.64 13.94 -2.94
CA ILE A 391 -29.51 12.75 -2.11
C ILE A 391 -30.37 12.88 -0.85
N ASN A 392 -30.29 14.04 -0.18
CA ASN A 392 -31.03 14.29 1.04
C ASN A 392 -32.57 14.28 0.81
N LEU A 393 -33.06 14.84 -0.32
CA LEU A 393 -34.49 14.83 -0.69
C LEU A 393 -35.01 13.42 -1.03
N LYS A 394 -34.19 12.56 -1.63
CA LYS A 394 -34.60 11.19 -2.00
C LYS A 394 -34.58 10.24 -0.79
N GLU A 395 -34.13 10.72 0.35
CA GLU A 395 -33.95 9.94 1.58
C GLU A 395 -33.05 8.69 1.41
N ALA A 396 -32.63 8.08 2.49
CA ALA A 396 -31.81 6.89 2.45
C ALA A 396 -32.60 5.65 1.96
N GLU A 397 -32.17 5.06 0.87
CA GLU A 397 -32.80 3.90 0.25
C GLU A 397 -32.23 2.58 0.80
N ARG A 398 -33.07 1.77 1.41
CA ARG A 398 -32.68 0.48 2.00
C ARG A 398 -32.01 -0.48 1.02
N TRP A 399 -32.46 -0.56 -0.22
CA TRP A 399 -31.88 -1.47 -1.20
C TRP A 399 -30.43 -1.15 -1.55
N ARG A 400 -30.02 0.13 -1.54
CA ARG A 400 -28.63 0.54 -1.74
C ARG A 400 -27.75 0.08 -0.58
N TYR A 401 -28.28 0.18 0.61
CA TYR A 401 -27.65 -0.36 1.80
C TYR A 401 -27.52 -1.89 1.73
N GLU A 402 -28.53 -2.59 1.23
CA GLU A 402 -28.55 -4.04 1.07
C GLU A 402 -27.57 -4.54 0.00
N GLU A 403 -27.35 -3.81 -1.09
CA GLU A 403 -26.30 -4.13 -2.07
C GLU A 403 -24.92 -4.04 -1.49
N GLN A 404 -24.60 -2.94 -0.88
CA GLN A 404 -23.37 -2.76 -0.15
C GLN A 404 -23.21 -3.87 0.88
N SER A 405 -24.28 -4.23 1.55
CA SER A 405 -24.46 -5.28 2.54
C SER A 405 -24.10 -6.66 2.04
N THR A 406 -24.62 -7.02 0.96
CA THR A 406 -24.35 -8.32 0.33
C THR A 406 -22.87 -8.46 0.00
N MET A 407 -22.25 -7.40 -0.54
CA MET A 407 -20.84 -7.48 -0.95
C MET A 407 -19.87 -7.67 0.21
N ALA A 408 -20.15 -7.12 1.41
CA ALA A 408 -19.25 -7.38 2.52
C ALA A 408 -19.44 -8.76 3.14
N GLU A 409 -20.66 -9.25 3.18
CA GLU A 409 -20.85 -10.63 3.62
C GLU A 409 -20.06 -11.58 2.72
N ILE A 410 -20.14 -11.40 1.41
CA ILE A 410 -19.36 -12.17 0.43
C ILE A 410 -17.85 -11.93 0.63
N SER A 411 -17.43 -10.69 0.82
CA SER A 411 -16.02 -10.34 1.02
C SER A 411 -15.46 -10.93 2.33
N PHE A 412 -16.25 -10.97 3.40
CA PHE A 412 -15.85 -11.63 4.64
C PHE A 412 -15.83 -13.14 4.50
N ARG A 413 -16.86 -13.73 3.88
CA ARG A 413 -16.99 -15.16 3.68
C ARG A 413 -15.80 -15.74 2.92
N PHE A 414 -15.31 -15.03 1.91
CA PHE A 414 -14.20 -15.44 1.05
C PHE A 414 -12.95 -14.56 1.24
N ALA A 415 -12.73 -14.11 2.48
CA ALA A 415 -11.54 -13.35 2.81
C ALA A 415 -10.30 -14.24 2.69
N GLU A 416 -9.36 -13.82 1.86
CA GLU A 416 -8.12 -14.54 1.60
C GLU A 416 -7.07 -14.29 2.69
N LYS A 417 -6.15 -15.22 2.85
CA LYS A 417 -5.02 -15.05 3.78
C LYS A 417 -4.13 -13.90 3.31
N MET A 418 -3.71 -13.09 4.27
CA MET A 418 -2.67 -12.07 4.07
C MET A 418 -1.33 -12.60 4.56
N PRO A 419 -0.20 -12.02 4.11
CA PRO A 419 1.11 -12.27 4.72
C PRO A 419 1.06 -12.10 6.25
N ALA A 420 1.84 -12.91 6.97
CA ALA A 420 1.82 -12.92 8.44
C ALA A 420 1.97 -11.52 9.06
N ILE A 421 2.94 -10.74 8.57
CA ILE A 421 3.18 -9.35 9.02
C ILE A 421 1.96 -8.44 8.80
N SER A 422 1.31 -8.53 7.65
CA SER A 422 0.11 -7.73 7.34
C SER A 422 -1.07 -8.11 8.23
N SER A 423 -1.21 -9.41 8.55
CA SER A 423 -2.25 -9.91 9.44
C SER A 423 -2.10 -9.34 10.85
N VAL A 424 -0.90 -9.41 11.45
CA VAL A 424 -0.69 -8.90 12.81
C VAL A 424 -0.74 -7.38 12.88
N GLN A 425 -0.22 -6.68 11.85
CA GLN A 425 -0.25 -5.22 11.74
C GLN A 425 -1.69 -4.68 11.65
N MET A 426 -2.60 -5.43 11.02
CA MET A 426 -4.01 -5.11 10.95
C MET A 426 -4.73 -5.39 12.29
N LEU A 427 -4.35 -6.45 13.00
CA LEU A 427 -5.05 -6.90 14.19
C LEU A 427 -4.72 -6.09 15.45
N ALA A 428 -3.44 -5.77 15.67
CA ALA A 428 -3.00 -5.12 16.90
C ALA A 428 -3.71 -3.78 17.21
N PRO A 429 -3.88 -2.84 16.26
CA PRO A 429 -4.64 -1.61 16.50
C PRO A 429 -6.11 -1.88 16.88
N ARG A 430 -6.74 -2.89 16.27
CA ARG A 430 -8.18 -3.21 16.47
C ARG A 430 -8.52 -3.72 17.87
N LEU A 431 -7.54 -4.18 18.62
CA LEU A 431 -7.75 -4.68 19.98
C LEU A 431 -8.25 -3.61 20.96
N ASN A 432 -8.09 -2.31 20.61
CA ASN A 432 -8.64 -1.22 21.40
C ASN A 432 -10.09 -0.88 21.02
N ASP A 433 -10.42 -0.98 19.75
CA ASP A 433 -11.62 -0.39 19.18
C ASP A 433 -12.79 -1.38 19.07
N HIS A 434 -12.52 -2.70 19.16
CA HIS A 434 -13.53 -3.74 18.93
C HIS A 434 -13.54 -4.82 20.00
N PRO A 435 -14.72 -5.38 20.31
CA PRO A 435 -14.82 -6.59 21.13
C PRO A 435 -14.03 -7.75 20.51
N PRO A 436 -13.44 -8.64 21.34
CA PRO A 436 -12.61 -9.74 20.85
C PRO A 436 -13.25 -10.60 19.76
N GLU A 437 -14.56 -10.87 19.87
CA GLU A 437 -15.32 -11.72 18.94
C GLU A 437 -15.45 -11.08 17.54
N LEU A 438 -15.25 -9.76 17.44
CA LEU A 438 -15.47 -8.98 16.21
C LEU A 438 -14.19 -8.49 15.54
N ILE A 439 -13.02 -8.72 16.12
CA ILE A 439 -11.73 -8.16 15.62
C ILE A 439 -11.43 -8.49 14.16
N LEU A 440 -11.89 -9.65 13.67
CA LEU A 440 -11.75 -10.06 12.26
C LEU A 440 -12.90 -9.54 11.39
N SER A 441 -14.12 -9.56 11.93
CA SER A 441 -15.34 -9.29 11.16
C SER A 441 -15.78 -7.83 11.15
N SER A 442 -15.32 -7.00 12.11
CA SER A 442 -15.76 -5.60 12.24
C SER A 442 -15.67 -4.75 10.96
N PRO A 443 -14.63 -4.87 10.11
CA PRO A 443 -14.60 -4.10 8.86
C PRO A 443 -15.71 -4.47 7.87
N TYR A 444 -16.25 -5.67 8.02
CA TYR A 444 -17.29 -6.22 7.15
C TYR A 444 -18.70 -6.16 7.76
N LEU A 445 -18.85 -5.63 8.95
CA LEU A 445 -20.17 -5.53 9.59
C LEU A 445 -20.95 -4.33 9.08
N MET A 446 -22.24 -4.53 8.73
CA MET A 446 -23.26 -3.51 8.43
C MET A 446 -24.61 -4.17 8.44
N LYS A 447 -25.06 -4.54 9.61
CA LYS A 447 -26.23 -5.38 9.84
C LYS A 447 -27.52 -4.61 10.09
N GLU A 448 -27.41 -3.31 10.30
CA GLU A 448 -28.51 -2.49 10.78
C GLU A 448 -28.60 -1.22 9.93
N PHE A 449 -29.65 -1.11 9.11
CA PHE A 449 -29.93 0.10 8.34
C PHE A 449 -30.45 1.19 9.28
N ASP A 450 -29.58 2.13 9.60
CA ASP A 450 -29.87 3.29 10.45
C ASP A 450 -30.18 4.51 9.58
N LYS A 451 -31.42 4.58 9.10
CA LYS A 451 -31.90 5.70 8.28
C LYS A 451 -31.78 7.05 9.01
N GLU A 452 -32.13 7.09 10.29
CA GLU A 452 -32.10 8.33 11.07
C GLU A 452 -30.68 8.90 11.17
N MET A 453 -29.68 8.05 11.35
CA MET A 453 -28.29 8.47 11.40
C MET A 453 -27.78 8.91 10.03
N ILE A 454 -28.14 8.20 8.96
CA ILE A 454 -27.79 8.59 7.58
C ILE A 454 -28.38 9.96 7.26
N ASP A 455 -29.67 10.16 7.53
CA ASP A 455 -30.36 11.44 7.28
C ASP A 455 -29.74 12.58 8.11
N LYS A 456 -29.36 12.31 9.35
CA LYS A 456 -28.69 13.29 10.22
C LYS A 456 -27.32 13.73 9.64
N TYR A 457 -26.53 12.78 9.13
CA TYR A 457 -25.26 13.13 8.51
C TYR A 457 -25.45 13.86 7.19
N LEU A 458 -26.39 13.43 6.34
CA LEU A 458 -26.72 14.14 5.09
C LEU A 458 -27.16 15.59 5.33
N ALA A 459 -27.98 15.82 6.35
CA ALA A 459 -28.45 17.17 6.70
C ALA A 459 -27.32 18.11 7.16
N ALA A 460 -26.15 17.57 7.55
CA ALA A 460 -24.99 18.36 7.96
C ALA A 460 -24.02 18.67 6.80
N LEU A 461 -24.25 18.10 5.61
CA LEU A 461 -23.42 18.34 4.41
C LEU A 461 -23.89 19.61 3.69
N THR A 462 -23.64 20.78 4.27
CA THR A 462 -24.12 22.06 3.77
C THR A 462 -22.96 23.03 3.48
N PRO A 463 -23.21 24.07 2.64
CA PRO A 463 -22.19 25.10 2.38
C PRO A 463 -21.69 25.85 3.63
N GLU A 464 -22.48 25.85 4.72
CA GLU A 464 -22.13 26.51 5.99
C GLU A 464 -21.23 25.63 6.87
N ASN A 465 -21.24 24.33 6.66
CA ASN A 465 -20.51 23.36 7.49
C ASN A 465 -19.38 22.67 6.73
N VAL A 466 -18.54 23.42 6.03
CA VAL A 466 -17.48 22.86 5.18
C VAL A 466 -16.16 23.64 5.27
N LEU A 467 -15.05 22.92 5.30
CA LEU A 467 -13.73 23.42 4.92
C LEU A 467 -13.46 23.04 3.47
N VAL A 468 -13.33 24.04 2.61
CA VAL A 468 -12.90 23.85 1.21
C VAL A 468 -11.40 24.10 1.11
N SER A 469 -10.63 23.14 0.64
CA SER A 469 -9.20 23.29 0.36
C SER A 469 -8.97 23.25 -1.15
N ILE A 470 -8.32 24.27 -1.70
CA ILE A 470 -8.04 24.41 -3.12
C ILE A 470 -6.53 24.50 -3.29
N SER A 471 -5.94 23.54 -4.00
CA SER A 471 -4.51 23.53 -4.32
C SER A 471 -4.25 23.68 -5.81
N SER A 472 -3.21 24.44 -6.15
CA SER A 472 -2.82 24.68 -7.54
C SER A 472 -1.39 25.19 -7.61
N PRO A 473 -0.60 24.82 -8.66
CA PRO A 473 0.75 25.36 -8.85
C PRO A 473 0.76 26.84 -9.25
N GLU A 474 -0.36 27.37 -9.74
CA GLU A 474 -0.50 28.79 -10.10
C GLU A 474 -0.76 29.70 -8.90
N PHE A 475 -1.14 29.14 -7.75
CA PHE A 475 -1.49 29.93 -6.59
C PHE A 475 -0.26 30.53 -5.90
N GLN A 476 -0.36 31.81 -5.53
CA GLN A 476 0.66 32.55 -4.79
C GLN A 476 0.03 33.29 -3.61
N GLY A 477 0.02 32.64 -2.45
CA GLY A 477 -0.46 33.23 -1.21
C GLY A 477 0.54 34.21 -0.58
N LYS A 478 0.02 35.11 0.25
CA LYS A 478 0.83 36.07 1.01
C LYS A 478 1.41 35.48 2.30
N GLU A 479 0.71 34.52 2.88
CA GLU A 479 1.13 33.83 4.10
C GLU A 479 1.88 32.53 3.79
N LYS A 480 2.75 32.11 4.70
CA LYS A 480 3.47 30.83 4.57
C LYS A 480 3.26 29.97 5.81
N GLU A 481 2.93 28.72 5.60
CA GLU A 481 2.89 27.71 6.65
C GLU A 481 4.33 27.44 7.17
N LYS A 482 4.45 27.27 8.50
CA LYS A 482 5.75 27.36 9.20
C LYS A 482 6.69 26.15 8.98
N ASN A 483 6.14 24.95 8.69
CA ASN A 483 6.93 23.72 8.60
C ASN A 483 7.38 23.40 7.17
N PHE A 484 6.47 23.46 6.20
CA PHE A 484 6.74 23.14 4.79
C PHE A 484 6.82 24.36 3.88
N SER A 485 6.72 25.57 4.45
CA SER A 485 6.76 26.85 3.72
C SER A 485 5.73 26.96 2.59
N VAL A 486 4.60 26.24 2.71
CA VAL A 486 3.47 26.32 1.79
C VAL A 486 2.87 27.71 1.82
N SER A 487 2.73 28.36 0.66
CA SER A 487 2.04 29.63 0.60
C SER A 487 0.53 29.42 0.62
N PHE A 488 -0.21 30.21 1.38
CA PHE A 488 -1.64 30.00 1.55
C PHE A 488 -2.41 31.31 1.77
N GLU A 489 -3.72 31.18 1.63
CA GLU A 489 -4.72 32.19 2.02
C GLU A 489 -5.92 31.45 2.62
N LEU A 490 -6.39 31.92 3.78
CA LEU A 490 -7.56 31.38 4.48
C LEU A 490 -8.67 32.43 4.53
N ASP A 491 -9.77 32.13 3.85
CA ASP A 491 -10.98 32.97 3.82
C ASP A 491 -12.11 32.27 4.57
N ARG A 492 -12.94 33.05 5.28
CA ARG A 492 -14.11 32.58 6.06
C ARG A 492 -15.43 33.18 5.58
N ASN A 493 -15.44 33.62 4.31
CA ASN A 493 -16.67 34.06 3.65
C ASN A 493 -17.52 32.84 3.22
N PRO A 494 -18.83 33.05 2.96
CA PRO A 494 -19.66 32.01 2.37
C PRO A 494 -19.06 31.42 1.09
N ILE A 495 -19.27 30.13 0.88
CA ILE A 495 -18.79 29.42 -0.33
C ILE A 495 -19.49 30.00 -1.57
N GLU A 496 -18.70 30.35 -2.56
CA GLU A 496 -19.21 30.88 -3.83
C GLU A 496 -19.90 29.78 -4.65
N LEU A 497 -21.15 30.03 -5.05
CA LEU A 497 -21.99 29.12 -5.83
C LEU A 497 -22.52 29.85 -7.05
N ASP A 498 -22.33 29.29 -8.24
CA ASP A 498 -22.97 29.82 -9.46
C ASP A 498 -24.49 29.61 -9.43
N PRO A 499 -25.28 30.55 -9.97
CA PRO A 499 -26.73 30.38 -10.16
C PRO A 499 -27.00 29.55 -11.41
N ILE A 500 -26.95 28.23 -11.31
CA ILE A 500 -27.26 27.26 -12.38
C ILE A 500 -28.40 26.34 -11.93
N ASP A 501 -29.18 25.85 -12.90
CA ASP A 501 -30.21 24.86 -12.63
C ASP A 501 -29.59 23.47 -12.38
N PRO A 502 -30.13 22.71 -11.43
CA PRO A 502 -29.68 21.33 -11.17
C PRO A 502 -29.88 20.44 -12.40
N GLU A 503 -28.85 19.68 -12.76
CA GLU A 503 -28.90 18.74 -13.90
C GLU A 503 -29.10 17.28 -13.47
N PHE A 504 -29.38 17.01 -12.19
CA PHE A 504 -29.48 15.67 -11.64
C PHE A 504 -30.94 15.19 -11.69
N GLU A 505 -31.23 14.15 -12.44
CA GLU A 505 -32.56 13.53 -12.50
C GLU A 505 -32.65 12.27 -11.64
N GLU A 506 -31.63 11.43 -11.68
CA GLU A 506 -31.59 10.12 -11.04
C GLU A 506 -30.27 9.88 -10.30
N LEU A 507 -30.32 9.04 -9.26
CA LEU A 507 -29.13 8.46 -8.62
C LEU A 507 -28.71 7.18 -9.36
N PRO A 508 -27.43 6.72 -9.20
CA PRO A 508 -26.96 5.46 -9.79
C PRO A 508 -27.92 4.29 -9.58
N LYS A 509 -28.09 3.45 -10.60
CA LYS A 509 -29.00 2.30 -10.61
C LYS A 509 -28.43 1.11 -9.83
N LYS A 510 -29.22 0.03 -9.72
CA LYS A 510 -28.77 -1.24 -9.11
C LYS A 510 -27.58 -1.81 -9.83
N ASN A 511 -26.65 -2.37 -9.06
CA ASN A 511 -25.41 -2.93 -9.58
C ASN A 511 -25.63 -4.34 -10.18
N PRO A 512 -25.49 -4.51 -11.51
CA PRO A 512 -25.72 -5.81 -12.16
C PRO A 512 -24.58 -6.81 -11.96
N PHE A 513 -23.46 -6.40 -11.38
CA PHE A 513 -22.28 -7.25 -11.19
C PHE A 513 -22.25 -7.96 -9.84
N ILE A 514 -23.17 -7.66 -8.91
CA ILE A 514 -23.22 -8.37 -7.64
C ILE A 514 -23.44 -9.87 -7.89
N PRO A 515 -22.51 -10.74 -7.43
CA PRO A 515 -22.60 -12.16 -7.69
C PRO A 515 -23.74 -12.80 -6.89
N SER A 516 -24.43 -13.74 -7.50
CA SER A 516 -25.54 -14.51 -6.92
C SER A 516 -25.22 -16.01 -6.79
N ALA A 517 -24.34 -16.53 -7.65
CA ALA A 517 -23.87 -17.91 -7.65
C ALA A 517 -22.36 -17.94 -7.32
N LEU A 518 -22.03 -18.52 -6.18
CA LEU A 518 -20.68 -18.58 -5.63
C LEU A 518 -20.21 -20.03 -5.48
N ASN A 519 -20.52 -20.86 -6.48
CA ASN A 519 -20.19 -22.27 -6.49
C ASN A 519 -18.70 -22.45 -6.75
N LEU A 520 -18.10 -23.41 -6.03
CA LEU A 520 -16.71 -23.83 -6.26
C LEU A 520 -16.68 -24.99 -7.23
N LEU A 521 -15.72 -24.96 -8.14
CA LEU A 521 -15.40 -26.07 -9.04
C LEU A 521 -14.58 -27.13 -8.28
N GLU A 522 -14.60 -28.35 -8.82
CA GLU A 522 -13.73 -29.45 -8.39
C GLU A 522 -12.67 -29.68 -9.47
N SER A 523 -11.42 -29.85 -9.08
CA SER A 523 -10.29 -30.16 -9.97
C SER A 523 -9.20 -30.91 -9.23
N ASP A 524 -8.30 -31.54 -9.95
CA ASP A 524 -7.05 -32.07 -9.42
C ASP A 524 -6.05 -30.91 -9.25
N GLN A 525 -5.23 -30.97 -8.20
CA GLN A 525 -4.18 -29.97 -7.94
C GLN A 525 -3.00 -30.17 -8.89
N GLY A 526 -2.46 -29.07 -9.41
CA GLY A 526 -1.29 -29.07 -10.25
C GLY A 526 -0.85 -27.66 -10.66
N PRO A 527 0.29 -27.53 -11.35
CA PRO A 527 0.66 -26.28 -12.02
C PRO A 527 -0.26 -26.04 -13.24
N PRO A 528 -0.29 -24.81 -13.79
CA PRO A 528 -1.04 -24.53 -15.01
C PRO A 528 -0.67 -25.47 -16.16
N GLU A 529 -1.68 -25.95 -16.89
CA GLU A 529 -1.47 -26.77 -18.07
C GLU A 529 -1.68 -25.96 -19.35
N LEU A 530 -0.97 -26.31 -20.41
CA LEU A 530 -1.20 -25.74 -21.74
C LEU A 530 -2.57 -26.20 -22.24
N PHE A 531 -3.54 -25.27 -22.21
CA PHE A 531 -4.91 -25.54 -22.62
C PHE A 531 -5.12 -25.46 -24.14
N LEU A 532 -4.48 -24.45 -24.78
CA LEU A 532 -4.65 -24.22 -26.21
C LEU A 532 -3.40 -23.60 -26.81
N GLU A 533 -2.96 -24.11 -27.96
CA GLU A 533 -1.95 -23.47 -28.82
C GLU A 533 -2.35 -23.57 -30.28
N LYS A 534 -2.75 -22.46 -30.89
CA LYS A 534 -3.12 -22.36 -32.31
C LYS A 534 -2.97 -20.94 -32.83
N ASP A 535 -2.54 -20.76 -34.07
CA ASP A 535 -2.63 -19.53 -34.86
C ASP A 535 -2.27 -18.23 -34.10
N GLY A 536 -1.20 -18.28 -33.28
CA GLY A 536 -0.75 -17.13 -32.50
C GLY A 536 -1.51 -16.95 -31.19
N ILE A 537 -2.33 -17.89 -30.77
CA ILE A 537 -3.00 -17.93 -29.47
C ILE A 537 -2.36 -19.02 -28.62
N LYS A 538 -1.89 -18.68 -27.41
CA LYS A 538 -1.35 -19.60 -26.42
C LYS A 538 -2.00 -19.36 -25.07
N VAL A 539 -2.61 -20.38 -24.50
CA VAL A 539 -3.44 -20.27 -23.29
C VAL A 539 -3.06 -21.35 -22.29
N TYR A 540 -2.85 -20.94 -21.05
CA TYR A 540 -2.64 -21.82 -19.90
C TYR A 540 -3.81 -21.73 -18.94
N LEU A 541 -4.16 -22.85 -18.31
CA LEU A 541 -5.26 -22.97 -17.36
C LEU A 541 -4.81 -23.70 -16.09
N ASP A 542 -5.12 -23.10 -14.93
CA ASP A 542 -5.08 -23.71 -13.60
C ASP A 542 -6.44 -23.53 -12.93
N THR A 543 -7.25 -24.60 -12.82
CA THR A 543 -8.47 -24.60 -12.03
C THR A 543 -8.10 -24.82 -10.57
N ASP A 544 -7.82 -23.71 -9.85
CA ASP A 544 -7.34 -23.73 -8.49
C ASP A 544 -8.45 -24.10 -7.50
N VAL A 545 -8.16 -25.05 -6.60
CA VAL A 545 -9.06 -25.52 -5.54
C VAL A 545 -8.49 -25.34 -4.14
N ASP A 546 -7.23 -24.89 -4.02
CA ASP A 546 -6.53 -24.75 -2.74
C ASP A 546 -7.10 -23.61 -1.89
N PHE A 547 -7.34 -22.45 -2.53
CA PHE A 547 -7.83 -21.27 -1.82
C PHE A 547 -9.34 -21.32 -1.52
N ARG A 548 -10.09 -22.21 -2.17
CA ARG A 548 -11.55 -22.44 -1.98
C ARG A 548 -12.37 -21.15 -2.06
N ILE A 549 -12.06 -20.30 -3.04
CA ILE A 549 -12.73 -19.03 -3.29
C ILE A 549 -13.33 -19.01 -4.71
N PRO A 550 -14.54 -18.45 -4.90
CA PRO A 550 -15.19 -18.38 -6.22
C PRO A 550 -14.64 -17.19 -7.02
N LYS A 551 -13.32 -17.10 -7.13
CA LYS A 551 -12.63 -16.02 -7.84
C LYS A 551 -11.74 -16.59 -8.94
N VAL A 552 -11.44 -15.75 -9.94
CA VAL A 552 -10.48 -16.03 -11.01
C VAL A 552 -9.56 -14.85 -11.24
N VAL A 553 -8.32 -15.14 -11.59
CA VAL A 553 -7.35 -14.20 -12.13
C VAL A 553 -7.09 -14.58 -13.58
N ALA A 554 -7.35 -13.65 -14.50
CA ALA A 554 -7.07 -13.79 -15.93
C ALA A 554 -5.97 -12.76 -16.30
N GLN A 555 -4.83 -13.24 -16.76
CA GLN A 555 -3.75 -12.42 -17.30
C GLN A 555 -3.61 -12.68 -18.78
N MET A 556 -3.61 -11.63 -19.59
CA MET A 556 -3.56 -11.69 -21.05
C MET A 556 -2.53 -10.71 -21.57
N LYS A 557 -1.64 -11.16 -22.44
CA LYS A 557 -0.68 -10.32 -23.16
C LYS A 557 -1.05 -10.35 -24.64
N ILE A 558 -1.59 -9.23 -25.11
CA ILE A 558 -1.98 -9.01 -26.52
C ILE A 558 -0.80 -8.34 -27.20
N LYS A 559 -0.02 -9.13 -27.96
CA LYS A 559 1.22 -8.70 -28.61
C LYS A 559 0.89 -8.19 -30.01
N THR A 560 1.32 -6.98 -30.33
CA THR A 560 1.17 -6.36 -31.67
C THR A 560 2.28 -6.87 -32.61
N ASP A 561 2.16 -6.58 -33.91
CA ASP A 561 3.03 -7.18 -34.94
C ASP A 561 4.52 -6.82 -34.76
N GLN A 562 4.82 -5.57 -34.40
CA GLN A 562 6.19 -5.09 -34.25
C GLN A 562 6.49 -4.56 -32.84
N GLY A 563 5.54 -4.66 -31.91
CA GLY A 563 5.66 -4.02 -30.60
C GLY A 563 5.66 -2.49 -30.67
N PHE A 564 6.14 -1.85 -29.63
CA PHE A 564 6.24 -0.39 -29.50
C PHE A 564 7.73 0.01 -29.66
N LEU A 565 8.14 0.28 -30.91
CA LEU A 565 9.53 0.45 -31.29
C LEU A 565 10.03 1.90 -31.21
N SER A 566 9.19 2.84 -30.79
CA SER A 566 9.52 4.27 -30.71
C SER A 566 8.83 4.94 -29.55
N ALA A 567 9.35 6.11 -29.13
CA ALA A 567 8.65 6.97 -28.16
C ALA A 567 7.26 7.39 -28.66
N TYR A 568 7.07 7.54 -29.97
CA TYR A 568 5.78 7.80 -30.60
C TYR A 568 4.80 6.61 -30.41
N ASP A 569 5.26 5.36 -30.60
CA ASP A 569 4.43 4.18 -30.32
C ASP A 569 4.03 4.12 -28.84
N GLN A 570 4.98 4.39 -27.93
CA GLN A 570 4.73 4.37 -26.50
C GLN A 570 3.73 5.46 -26.08
N ALA A 571 3.87 6.67 -26.65
CA ALA A 571 2.95 7.77 -26.39
C ALA A 571 1.53 7.46 -26.86
N ASN A 572 1.36 6.95 -28.10
CA ASN A 572 0.08 6.49 -28.62
C ASN A 572 -0.52 5.36 -27.78
N ALA A 573 0.29 4.36 -27.39
CA ALA A 573 -0.16 3.24 -26.59
C ALA A 573 -0.69 3.69 -25.22
N ASN A 574 0.06 4.57 -24.54
CA ASN A 574 -0.33 5.12 -23.24
C ASN A 574 -1.65 5.91 -23.34
N LEU A 575 -1.74 6.80 -24.33
CA LEU A 575 -2.95 7.61 -24.55
C LEU A 575 -4.13 6.72 -24.94
N TYR A 576 -3.93 5.72 -25.80
CA TYR A 576 -4.98 4.77 -26.18
C TYR A 576 -5.47 3.94 -25.00
N ALA A 577 -4.55 3.42 -24.16
CA ALA A 577 -4.92 2.69 -22.93
C ALA A 577 -5.76 3.57 -22.00
N MET A 578 -5.41 4.84 -21.86
CA MET A 578 -6.16 5.82 -21.06
C MET A 578 -7.57 6.08 -21.62
N ILE A 579 -7.71 6.24 -22.94
CA ILE A 579 -9.00 6.38 -23.63
C ILE A 579 -9.87 5.11 -23.45
N VAL A 580 -9.27 3.93 -23.52
CA VAL A 580 -9.99 2.67 -23.28
C VAL A 580 -10.51 2.59 -21.85
N LYS A 581 -9.68 2.95 -20.87
CA LYS A 581 -10.06 2.98 -19.44
C LYS A 581 -11.18 3.99 -19.19
N ASP A 582 -11.09 5.17 -19.76
CA ASP A 582 -12.14 6.20 -19.70
C ASP A 582 -13.47 5.70 -20.28
N ALA A 583 -13.42 5.09 -21.47
CA ALA A 583 -14.62 4.53 -22.13
C ALA A 583 -15.23 3.33 -21.38
N LEU A 584 -14.51 2.71 -20.48
CA LEU A 584 -14.97 1.62 -19.63
C LEU A 584 -15.53 2.12 -18.29
N ASN A 585 -15.19 3.34 -17.83
CA ASN A 585 -15.35 3.76 -16.44
C ASN A 585 -16.80 3.62 -15.93
N SER A 586 -17.80 4.08 -16.66
CA SER A 586 -19.20 4.01 -16.24
C SER A 586 -19.70 2.58 -15.98
N MET A 587 -19.13 1.58 -16.64
CA MET A 587 -19.45 0.17 -16.48
C MET A 587 -18.51 -0.53 -15.49
N SER A 588 -17.23 -0.20 -15.52
CA SER A 588 -16.22 -0.86 -14.67
C SER A 588 -16.32 -0.44 -13.20
N TYR A 589 -16.86 0.73 -12.91
CA TYR A 589 -17.03 1.15 -11.53
C TYR A 589 -18.07 0.30 -10.76
N PRO A 590 -19.27 0.01 -11.27
CA PRO A 590 -20.16 -0.99 -10.68
C PRO A 590 -19.50 -2.38 -10.55
N ALA A 591 -18.72 -2.82 -11.54
CA ALA A 591 -17.97 -4.08 -11.45
C ALA A 591 -16.94 -4.04 -10.30
N TYR A 592 -16.21 -2.93 -10.16
CA TYR A 592 -15.28 -2.71 -9.04
C TYR A 592 -15.98 -2.78 -7.68
N LEU A 593 -17.15 -2.16 -7.51
CA LEU A 593 -17.96 -2.25 -6.29
C LEU A 593 -18.42 -3.68 -5.98
N ALA A 594 -18.54 -4.52 -7.02
CA ALA A 594 -18.87 -5.94 -6.91
C ALA A 594 -17.63 -6.86 -6.81
N GLY A 595 -16.45 -6.30 -6.54
CA GLY A 595 -15.21 -7.05 -6.34
C GLY A 595 -14.55 -7.58 -7.61
N LEU A 596 -14.89 -6.99 -8.77
CA LEU A 596 -14.25 -7.27 -10.06
C LEU A 596 -13.32 -6.11 -10.44
N THR A 597 -12.09 -6.39 -10.78
CA THR A 597 -11.13 -5.36 -11.20
C THR A 597 -10.51 -5.70 -12.55
N TYR A 598 -10.06 -4.68 -13.26
CA TYR A 598 -9.23 -4.84 -14.45
C TYR A 598 -8.10 -3.81 -14.45
N GLU A 599 -7.02 -4.15 -15.13
CA GLU A 599 -5.91 -3.26 -15.40
C GLU A 599 -5.45 -3.45 -16.85
N ILE A 600 -5.13 -2.35 -17.53
CA ILE A 600 -4.53 -2.36 -18.86
C ILE A 600 -3.20 -1.63 -18.74
N GLU A 601 -2.11 -2.35 -18.95
CA GLU A 601 -0.74 -1.83 -18.99
C GLU A 601 -0.22 -1.84 -20.42
N THR A 602 0.53 -0.81 -20.77
CA THR A 602 1.33 -0.80 -22.00
C THR A 602 2.68 -1.47 -21.72
N VAL A 603 3.02 -2.46 -22.49
CA VAL A 603 4.30 -3.17 -22.44
C VAL A 603 4.97 -3.10 -23.82
N ALA A 604 6.28 -3.33 -23.85
CA ALA A 604 7.06 -3.24 -25.09
C ALA A 604 6.46 -3.94 -26.31
N GLN A 605 5.80 -5.06 -26.11
CA GLN A 605 5.25 -5.90 -27.15
C GLN A 605 3.76 -5.62 -27.45
N GLY A 606 3.08 -4.76 -26.67
CA GLY A 606 1.64 -4.52 -26.82
C GLY A 606 0.94 -4.14 -25.54
N PHE A 607 -0.16 -4.81 -25.23
CA PHE A 607 -0.97 -4.56 -24.04
C PHE A 607 -1.03 -5.79 -23.14
N LYS A 608 -0.80 -5.58 -21.83
CA LYS A 608 -1.07 -6.57 -20.79
C LYS A 608 -2.39 -6.21 -20.11
N VAL A 609 -3.30 -7.16 -20.05
CA VAL A 609 -4.61 -7.02 -19.41
C VAL A 609 -4.68 -7.98 -18.25
N LEU A 610 -4.87 -7.47 -17.05
CA LEU A 610 -5.11 -8.22 -15.84
C LEU A 610 -6.55 -8.02 -15.41
N LEU A 611 -7.28 -9.10 -15.20
CA LEU A 611 -8.63 -9.08 -14.66
C LEU A 611 -8.72 -10.04 -13.48
N GLN A 612 -9.40 -9.62 -12.42
CA GLN A 612 -9.56 -10.47 -11.24
C GLN A 612 -10.87 -10.19 -10.50
N GLY A 613 -11.39 -11.21 -9.82
CA GLY A 613 -12.58 -11.10 -8.98
C GLY A 613 -13.48 -12.32 -9.06
N TYR A 614 -14.76 -12.16 -8.66
CA TYR A 614 -15.73 -13.26 -8.60
C TYR A 614 -16.05 -13.83 -9.99
N SER A 615 -15.91 -15.15 -10.14
CA SER A 615 -15.95 -15.85 -11.42
C SER A 615 -17.31 -15.70 -12.17
N GLU A 616 -18.43 -15.62 -11.44
CA GLU A 616 -19.78 -15.55 -12.07
C GLU A 616 -19.94 -14.39 -13.07
N LYS A 617 -19.40 -13.21 -12.74
CA LYS A 617 -19.55 -12.00 -13.56
C LYS A 617 -18.27 -11.61 -14.32
N GLN A 618 -17.20 -12.36 -14.14
CA GLN A 618 -15.89 -12.06 -14.72
C GLN A 618 -15.94 -12.09 -16.26
N PHE A 619 -16.64 -13.04 -16.86
CA PHE A 619 -16.79 -13.15 -18.31
C PHE A 619 -17.35 -11.85 -18.95
N VAL A 620 -18.38 -11.27 -18.34
CA VAL A 620 -18.99 -10.00 -18.83
C VAL A 620 -17.98 -8.85 -18.82
N LEU A 621 -17.12 -8.78 -17.78
CA LEU A 621 -16.07 -7.77 -17.71
C LEU A 621 -15.01 -8.01 -18.78
N ILE A 622 -14.55 -9.25 -18.94
CA ILE A 622 -13.54 -9.62 -19.96
C ILE A 622 -14.03 -9.26 -21.37
N GLU A 623 -15.25 -9.64 -21.74
CA GLU A 623 -15.84 -9.31 -23.05
C GLU A 623 -15.81 -7.79 -23.32
N ARG A 624 -16.20 -6.99 -22.32
CA ARG A 624 -16.24 -5.54 -22.45
C ARG A 624 -14.86 -4.92 -22.58
N VAL A 625 -13.90 -5.38 -21.78
CA VAL A 625 -12.51 -4.90 -21.82
C VAL A 625 -11.89 -5.23 -23.19
N LEU A 626 -12.02 -6.47 -23.67
CA LEU A 626 -11.48 -6.88 -24.97
C LEU A 626 -12.13 -6.12 -26.12
N ALA A 627 -13.46 -5.98 -26.13
CA ALA A 627 -14.18 -5.24 -27.17
C ALA A 627 -13.76 -3.75 -27.22
N LYS A 628 -13.58 -3.11 -26.06
CA LYS A 628 -13.11 -1.73 -25.98
C LYS A 628 -11.65 -1.58 -26.38
N LEU A 629 -10.79 -2.50 -25.96
CA LEU A 629 -9.39 -2.49 -26.37
C LEU A 629 -9.23 -2.66 -27.89
N ALA A 630 -10.03 -3.53 -28.49
CA ALA A 630 -10.02 -3.71 -29.95
C ALA A 630 -10.52 -2.46 -30.70
N SER A 631 -11.55 -1.80 -30.21
CA SER A 631 -12.14 -0.64 -30.89
C SER A 631 -12.89 0.28 -29.94
N THR A 632 -12.24 1.38 -29.56
CA THR A 632 -12.88 2.49 -28.82
C THR A 632 -13.02 3.73 -29.69
N LYS A 633 -14.18 4.40 -29.58
CA LYS A 633 -14.42 5.73 -30.13
C LYS A 633 -14.23 6.78 -29.05
N VAL A 634 -13.62 7.88 -29.42
CA VAL A 634 -13.44 9.05 -28.56
C VAL A 634 -13.76 10.30 -29.39
N ASP A 635 -14.43 11.27 -28.80
CA ASP A 635 -14.61 12.57 -29.43
C ASP A 635 -13.38 13.48 -29.18
N LEU A 636 -13.23 14.52 -30.01
CA LEU A 636 -12.06 15.39 -29.94
C LEU A 636 -11.90 16.08 -28.57
N LYS A 637 -12.98 16.54 -27.96
CA LYS A 637 -12.93 17.22 -26.66
C LYS A 637 -12.40 16.29 -25.56
N ARG A 638 -12.85 15.03 -25.58
CA ARG A 638 -12.40 14.04 -24.57
C ARG A 638 -10.98 13.58 -24.86
N PHE A 639 -10.61 13.44 -26.13
CA PHE A 639 -9.23 13.17 -26.54
C PHE A 639 -8.27 14.25 -26.03
N ASP A 640 -8.60 15.53 -26.25
CA ASP A 640 -7.75 16.66 -25.81
C ASP A 640 -7.59 16.68 -24.29
N ALA A 641 -8.66 16.39 -23.53
CA ALA A 641 -8.62 16.34 -22.08
C ALA A 641 -7.70 15.21 -21.56
N LEU A 642 -7.82 14.01 -22.12
CA LEU A 642 -7.00 12.85 -21.72
C LEU A 642 -5.54 13.02 -22.17
N LYS A 643 -5.30 13.66 -23.32
CA LYS A 643 -3.94 14.02 -23.77
C LYS A 643 -3.31 15.03 -22.81
N GLU A 644 -4.03 16.07 -22.40
CA GLU A 644 -3.54 17.06 -21.42
C GLU A 644 -3.25 16.37 -20.06
N GLU A 645 -4.12 15.49 -19.58
CA GLU A 645 -3.92 14.72 -18.35
C GLU A 645 -2.63 13.89 -18.41
N LEU A 646 -2.40 13.16 -19.52
CA LEU A 646 -1.18 12.35 -19.70
C LEU A 646 0.07 13.23 -19.82
N LEU A 647 0.00 14.36 -20.52
CA LEU A 647 1.10 15.34 -20.57
C LEU A 647 1.46 15.86 -19.18
N ASN A 648 0.45 16.17 -18.35
CA ASN A 648 0.64 16.60 -16.96
C ASN A 648 1.28 15.48 -16.12
N GLU A 649 0.83 14.23 -16.29
CA GLU A 649 1.43 13.08 -15.60
C GLU A 649 2.92 12.94 -15.95
N LEU A 650 3.27 12.97 -17.23
CA LEU A 650 4.65 12.87 -17.70
C LEU A 650 5.50 14.06 -17.19
N ALA A 651 4.97 15.29 -17.29
CA ALA A 651 5.66 16.49 -16.79
C ALA A 651 5.90 16.43 -15.27
N ASN A 652 5.01 15.80 -14.50
CA ASN A 652 5.15 15.65 -13.05
C ASN A 652 6.25 14.65 -12.64
N LYS A 653 6.72 13.78 -13.55
CA LYS A 653 7.81 12.82 -13.26
C LYS A 653 9.14 13.53 -12.87
N LYS A 654 9.36 14.77 -13.28
CA LYS A 654 10.51 15.57 -12.87
C LYS A 654 10.52 15.94 -11.38
N PHE A 655 9.36 15.84 -10.70
CA PHE A 655 9.23 16.07 -9.26
C PHE A 655 9.32 14.80 -8.42
N ASP A 656 9.52 13.64 -9.04
CA ASP A 656 9.79 12.39 -8.30
C ASP A 656 11.11 12.53 -7.52
N LYS A 657 11.23 11.78 -6.43
CA LYS A 657 12.43 11.81 -5.58
C LYS A 657 13.69 11.45 -6.39
N PRO A 658 14.85 12.04 -6.10
CA PRO A 658 16.07 11.81 -6.87
C PRO A 658 16.43 10.35 -7.12
N TYR A 659 16.29 9.47 -6.10
CA TYR A 659 16.56 8.04 -6.25
C TYR A 659 15.58 7.34 -7.20
N GLN A 660 14.33 7.80 -7.28
CA GLN A 660 13.31 7.25 -8.19
C GLN A 660 13.61 7.63 -9.64
N GLN A 661 14.04 8.88 -9.86
CA GLN A 661 14.47 9.34 -11.18
C GLN A 661 15.72 8.60 -11.65
N ALA A 662 16.69 8.36 -10.75
CA ALA A 662 17.87 7.54 -11.06
C ALA A 662 17.49 6.08 -11.41
N GLY A 663 16.57 5.48 -10.70
CA GLY A 663 16.07 4.12 -10.97
C GLY A 663 15.28 4.03 -12.28
N ARG A 664 14.53 5.06 -12.67
CA ARG A 664 13.86 5.15 -13.97
C ARG A 664 14.89 5.26 -15.09
N ARG A 665 15.87 6.15 -14.95
CA ARG A 665 16.94 6.32 -15.93
C ARG A 665 17.73 5.03 -16.16
N LEU A 666 17.96 4.24 -15.11
CA LEU A 666 18.59 2.93 -15.24
C LEU A 666 17.83 2.01 -16.23
N LYS A 667 16.50 1.94 -16.11
CA LYS A 667 15.66 1.11 -17.00
C LYS A 667 15.67 1.64 -18.44
N GLU A 668 15.62 2.95 -18.62
CA GLU A 668 15.72 3.62 -19.93
C GLU A 668 17.04 3.33 -20.66
N GLU A 669 18.13 3.12 -19.92
CA GLU A 669 19.45 2.83 -20.48
C GLU A 669 19.66 1.33 -20.76
N LEU A 670 19.02 0.46 -20.02
CA LEU A 670 19.25 -0.99 -20.08
C LEU A 670 18.22 -1.75 -20.92
N ILE A 671 17.02 -1.24 -21.09
CA ILE A 671 15.92 -1.93 -21.77
C ILE A 671 15.60 -1.19 -23.07
N SER A 672 15.85 -1.83 -24.21
CA SER A 672 15.75 -1.21 -25.56
C SER A 672 14.36 -0.65 -25.90
N SER A 673 13.32 -1.06 -25.18
CA SER A 673 11.92 -0.66 -25.40
C SER A 673 11.36 0.26 -24.31
N VAL A 674 12.21 0.77 -23.42
CA VAL A 674 11.83 1.76 -22.41
C VAL A 674 12.37 3.13 -22.86
N TRP A 675 11.46 4.01 -23.21
CA TRP A 675 11.82 5.32 -23.78
C TRP A 675 11.92 6.40 -22.67
N PRO A 676 12.86 7.35 -22.79
CA PRO A 676 12.93 8.49 -21.87
C PRO A 676 11.60 9.24 -21.78
N VAL A 677 11.25 9.65 -20.56
CA VAL A 677 9.98 10.36 -20.30
C VAL A 677 9.84 11.60 -21.18
N GLU A 678 10.93 12.33 -21.39
CA GLU A 678 10.97 13.53 -22.23
C GLU A 678 10.67 13.21 -23.70
N ALA A 679 11.20 12.10 -24.21
CA ALA A 679 10.95 11.68 -25.58
C ALA A 679 9.49 11.24 -25.78
N VAL A 680 8.88 10.59 -24.77
CA VAL A 680 7.47 10.22 -24.80
C VAL A 680 6.57 11.46 -24.68
N PHE A 681 6.96 12.43 -23.86
CA PHE A 681 6.25 13.72 -23.72
C PHE A 681 6.25 14.50 -25.03
N ASP A 682 7.42 14.70 -25.65
CA ASP A 682 7.55 15.42 -26.91
C ASP A 682 6.74 14.73 -28.02
N ALA A 683 6.82 13.39 -28.11
CA ALA A 683 6.03 12.64 -29.08
C ALA A 683 4.52 12.77 -28.83
N LEU A 684 4.09 12.77 -27.56
CA LEU A 684 2.68 12.90 -27.20
C LEU A 684 2.11 14.28 -27.58
N ASP A 685 2.90 15.34 -27.40
CA ASP A 685 2.46 16.71 -27.70
C ASP A 685 2.11 16.90 -29.19
N ASP A 686 2.75 16.16 -30.09
CA ASP A 686 2.53 16.20 -31.54
C ASP A 686 1.36 15.28 -32.03
N ILE A 687 0.83 14.35 -31.17
CA ILE A 687 -0.20 13.39 -31.61
C ILE A 687 -1.56 14.07 -31.75
N GLU A 688 -2.18 13.94 -32.92
CA GLU A 688 -3.56 14.34 -33.20
C GLU A 688 -4.51 13.10 -33.13
N LEU A 689 -5.82 13.34 -33.04
CA LEU A 689 -6.80 12.27 -32.93
C LEU A 689 -6.74 11.28 -34.11
N ASP A 690 -6.59 11.77 -35.33
CA ASP A 690 -6.51 10.92 -36.53
C ASP A 690 -5.23 10.07 -36.54
N ASP A 691 -4.12 10.59 -36.01
CA ASP A 691 -2.87 9.85 -35.88
C ASP A 691 -3.03 8.67 -34.93
N LEU A 692 -3.63 8.90 -33.75
CA LEU A 692 -3.92 7.86 -32.79
C LEU A 692 -4.85 6.76 -33.37
N LEU A 693 -5.90 7.15 -34.09
CA LEU A 693 -6.85 6.20 -34.68
C LEU A 693 -6.19 5.37 -35.80
N ASN A 694 -5.34 5.96 -36.61
CA ASN A 694 -4.54 5.27 -37.62
C ASN A 694 -3.52 4.33 -36.99
N TRP A 695 -2.77 4.79 -35.99
CA TRP A 695 -1.83 3.99 -35.20
C TRP A 695 -2.51 2.77 -34.59
N ARG A 696 -3.66 2.96 -33.91
CA ARG A 696 -4.43 1.84 -33.34
C ARG A 696 -4.83 0.83 -34.41
N SER A 697 -5.36 1.31 -35.53
CA SER A 697 -5.82 0.45 -36.63
C SER A 697 -4.69 -0.39 -37.19
N ASP A 698 -3.49 0.16 -37.28
CA ASP A 698 -2.29 -0.54 -37.74
C ASP A 698 -1.79 -1.56 -36.70
N LYS A 699 -1.57 -1.10 -35.46
CA LYS A 699 -0.98 -1.93 -34.40
C LYS A 699 -1.88 -3.08 -33.94
N LEU A 700 -3.21 -2.91 -33.98
CA LEU A 700 -4.17 -3.95 -33.59
C LEU A 700 -4.77 -4.73 -34.79
N ALA A 701 -4.33 -4.47 -36.02
CA ALA A 701 -4.78 -5.18 -37.20
C ALA A 701 -4.52 -6.68 -37.12
N ASN A 702 -3.37 -7.04 -36.60
CA ASN A 702 -2.92 -8.41 -36.40
C ASN A 702 -2.19 -8.51 -35.06
N VAL A 703 -2.64 -9.39 -34.19
CA VAL A 703 -2.09 -9.57 -32.85
C VAL A 703 -1.82 -11.04 -32.55
N SER A 704 -1.13 -11.31 -31.45
CA SER A 704 -1.06 -12.65 -30.86
C SER A 704 -1.44 -12.56 -29.38
N LEU A 705 -1.96 -13.67 -28.84
CA LEU A 705 -2.40 -13.76 -27.45
C LEU A 705 -1.54 -14.77 -26.70
N GLU A 706 -1.05 -14.36 -25.54
CA GLU A 706 -0.58 -15.25 -24.49
C GLU A 706 -1.43 -15.01 -23.25
N ALA A 707 -2.06 -16.06 -22.72
CA ALA A 707 -3.00 -15.92 -21.62
C ALA A 707 -2.81 -16.99 -20.55
N LEU A 708 -3.07 -16.61 -19.31
CA LEU A 708 -3.06 -17.47 -18.13
C LEU A 708 -4.34 -17.23 -17.34
N PHE A 709 -5.09 -18.30 -17.08
CA PHE A 709 -6.27 -18.30 -16.23
C PHE A 709 -6.00 -19.14 -14.99
N VAL A 710 -6.18 -18.57 -13.80
CA VAL A 710 -5.96 -19.25 -12.51
C VAL A 710 -7.16 -19.02 -11.60
N GLY A 711 -7.70 -20.07 -11.01
CA GLY A 711 -8.76 -19.97 -10.02
C GLY A 711 -10.02 -20.76 -10.34
N ASN A 712 -11.17 -20.26 -9.92
CA ASN A 712 -12.48 -20.91 -10.06
C ASN A 712 -13.06 -20.72 -11.48
N ILE A 713 -12.37 -21.31 -12.46
CA ILE A 713 -12.71 -21.25 -13.88
C ILE A 713 -12.41 -22.61 -14.54
N ASP A 714 -13.28 -23.04 -15.49
CA ASP A 714 -13.12 -24.29 -16.21
C ASP A 714 -12.78 -24.09 -17.69
N SER A 715 -12.50 -25.21 -18.38
CA SER A 715 -12.15 -25.27 -19.80
C SER A 715 -13.26 -24.73 -20.72
N VAL A 716 -14.54 -24.86 -20.33
CA VAL A 716 -15.66 -24.38 -21.12
C VAL A 716 -15.72 -22.85 -21.09
N GLN A 717 -15.55 -22.27 -19.91
CA GLN A 717 -15.53 -20.83 -19.72
C GLN A 717 -14.32 -20.19 -20.42
N VAL A 718 -13.14 -20.81 -20.35
CA VAL A 718 -11.95 -20.35 -21.08
C VAL A 718 -12.18 -20.41 -22.59
N SER A 719 -12.78 -21.49 -23.10
CA SER A 719 -13.11 -21.59 -24.53
C SER A 719 -14.03 -20.44 -25.00
N GLN A 720 -15.05 -20.09 -24.21
CA GLN A 720 -15.94 -18.98 -24.51
C GLN A 720 -15.21 -17.63 -24.53
N ILE A 721 -14.28 -17.40 -23.63
CA ILE A 721 -13.44 -16.19 -23.60
C ILE A 721 -12.59 -16.11 -24.86
N ILE A 722 -11.97 -17.22 -25.27
CA ILE A 722 -11.13 -17.27 -26.48
C ILE A 722 -11.97 -17.12 -27.75
N GLU A 723 -13.15 -17.74 -27.83
CA GLU A 723 -14.10 -17.50 -28.93
C GLU A 723 -14.46 -16.02 -29.03
N HIS A 724 -14.75 -15.36 -27.93
CA HIS A 724 -15.02 -13.93 -27.95
C HIS A 724 -13.80 -13.13 -28.41
N TYR A 725 -12.59 -13.42 -27.87
CA TYR A 725 -11.34 -12.79 -28.31
C TYR A 725 -11.18 -12.90 -29.84
N GLU A 726 -11.42 -14.07 -30.44
CA GLU A 726 -11.35 -14.31 -31.89
C GLU A 726 -12.40 -13.53 -32.70
N THR A 727 -13.50 -13.08 -32.07
CA THR A 727 -14.50 -12.21 -32.77
C THR A 727 -14.03 -10.76 -32.86
N VAL A 728 -13.16 -10.30 -31.97
CA VAL A 728 -12.75 -8.88 -31.88
C VAL A 728 -11.31 -8.64 -32.33
N PHE A 729 -10.45 -9.68 -32.32
CA PHE A 729 -9.06 -9.60 -32.75
C PHE A 729 -8.75 -10.61 -33.85
N ASN A 730 -7.94 -10.19 -34.81
CA ASN A 730 -7.38 -11.08 -35.82
C ASN A 730 -6.02 -11.60 -35.34
N SER A 731 -5.96 -12.90 -35.04
CA SER A 731 -4.74 -13.51 -34.51
C SER A 731 -3.85 -14.08 -35.60
N THR A 732 -2.55 -13.85 -35.47
CA THR A 732 -1.51 -14.39 -36.35
C THR A 732 -0.28 -14.81 -35.53
N LYS A 733 0.42 -15.85 -35.99
CA LYS A 733 1.65 -16.30 -35.36
C LYS A 733 2.72 -15.20 -35.48
N LYS A 734 3.28 -14.75 -34.38
CA LYS A 734 4.29 -13.68 -34.31
C LYS A 734 5.71 -14.19 -34.14
N SER A 735 6.67 -13.39 -34.59
CA SER A 735 8.08 -13.58 -34.20
C SER A 735 8.26 -13.25 -32.71
N LYS A 736 9.25 -13.87 -32.10
CA LYS A 736 9.62 -13.63 -30.71
C LYS A 736 10.50 -12.37 -30.58
N ASP A 737 10.01 -11.20 -30.96
CA ASP A 737 10.75 -9.96 -30.75
C ASP A 737 10.59 -9.54 -29.28
N GLU A 738 11.47 -10.01 -28.43
CA GLU A 738 11.57 -9.59 -27.05
C GLU A 738 12.46 -8.36 -26.90
N PRO A 739 12.15 -7.43 -25.94
CA PRO A 739 13.04 -6.32 -25.65
C PRO A 739 14.42 -6.81 -25.28
N GLU A 740 15.42 -6.30 -25.97
CA GLU A 740 16.81 -6.61 -25.65
C GLU A 740 17.26 -5.87 -24.40
N ILE A 741 18.05 -6.57 -23.58
CA ILE A 741 18.73 -5.96 -22.44
C ILE A 741 20.14 -5.57 -22.91
N SER A 742 20.47 -4.29 -22.80
CA SER A 742 21.79 -3.81 -23.16
C SER A 742 22.86 -4.43 -22.27
N GLU A 743 23.88 -5.01 -22.88
CA GLU A 743 25.07 -5.44 -22.15
C GLU A 743 25.93 -4.22 -21.82
N LEU A 744 26.33 -4.13 -20.57
CA LEU A 744 27.28 -3.09 -20.17
C LEU A 744 28.68 -3.45 -20.70
N SER A 745 29.31 -2.48 -21.35
CA SER A 745 30.69 -2.58 -21.78
C SER A 745 31.46 -1.30 -21.35
N GLY A 746 32.31 -1.46 -20.33
CA GLY A 746 33.06 -0.36 -19.74
C GLY A 746 32.26 0.54 -18.79
N ALA A 747 32.92 1.58 -18.32
CA ALA A 747 32.33 2.53 -17.37
C ALA A 747 31.43 3.54 -18.10
N ARG A 748 30.21 3.71 -17.59
CA ARG A 748 29.25 4.66 -18.15
C ARG A 748 28.63 5.52 -17.03
N GLU A 749 28.72 6.82 -17.16
CA GLU A 749 28.23 7.77 -16.16
C GLU A 749 27.22 8.74 -16.77
N ILE A 750 26.07 8.89 -16.07
CA ILE A 750 24.98 9.78 -16.47
C ILE A 750 24.69 10.71 -15.30
N LYS A 751 24.75 12.00 -15.58
CA LYS A 751 24.43 13.04 -14.60
C LYS A 751 23.04 13.60 -14.86
N LEU A 752 22.16 13.47 -13.86
CA LEU A 752 20.83 14.08 -13.87
C LEU A 752 20.91 15.52 -13.31
N VAL A 753 20.20 16.44 -13.95
CA VAL A 753 20.01 17.80 -13.45
C VAL A 753 18.63 17.88 -12.82
N LEU A 754 18.59 17.84 -11.48
CA LEU A 754 17.36 17.81 -10.73
C LEU A 754 17.21 19.05 -9.85
N ASP A 755 15.98 19.56 -9.72
CA ASP A 755 15.66 20.60 -8.73
C ASP A 755 15.39 19.96 -7.36
N HIS A 756 16.46 19.51 -6.70
CA HIS A 756 16.39 18.91 -5.37
C HIS A 756 17.69 19.18 -4.59
N ASP A 757 17.57 19.43 -3.28
CA ASP A 757 18.73 19.70 -2.43
C ASP A 757 19.58 18.45 -2.17
N ASP A 758 18.97 17.27 -2.10
CA ASP A 758 19.70 16.03 -1.90
C ASP A 758 20.44 15.62 -3.16
N ALA A 759 21.66 15.12 -2.97
CA ALA A 759 22.33 14.36 -4.00
C ALA A 759 21.76 12.92 -4.08
N ALA A 760 21.85 12.31 -5.25
CA ALA A 760 21.52 10.89 -5.40
C ALA A 760 22.57 10.18 -6.25
N LEU A 761 22.75 8.91 -5.95
CA LEU A 761 23.63 8.02 -6.69
C LEU A 761 22.98 6.65 -6.82
N PHE A 762 22.96 6.13 -8.04
CA PHE A 762 22.66 4.73 -8.34
C PHE A 762 23.82 4.13 -9.13
N LEU A 763 24.60 3.29 -8.48
CA LEU A 763 25.67 2.50 -9.12
C LEU A 763 25.11 1.10 -9.43
N TYR A 764 25.10 0.72 -10.71
CA TYR A 764 24.64 -0.57 -11.18
C TYR A 764 25.77 -1.37 -11.82
N VAL A 765 25.84 -2.64 -11.47
CA VAL A 765 26.78 -3.63 -12.03
C VAL A 765 26.01 -4.84 -12.54
N GLN A 766 26.32 -5.27 -13.75
CA GLN A 766 25.66 -6.38 -14.42
C GLN A 766 26.50 -7.68 -14.29
N ALA A 767 25.85 -8.82 -14.00
CA ALA A 767 26.47 -10.13 -14.05
C ALA A 767 26.88 -10.49 -15.50
N GLU A 768 27.84 -11.39 -15.64
CA GLU A 768 28.38 -11.76 -16.95
C GLU A 768 27.39 -12.56 -17.79
N GLY A 769 26.70 -13.51 -17.16
CA GLY A 769 25.74 -14.39 -17.81
C GLY A 769 24.28 -14.03 -17.53
N ASP A 770 23.39 -14.73 -18.23
CA ASP A 770 21.94 -14.69 -18.03
C ASP A 770 21.38 -16.06 -17.59
N ASP A 771 22.27 -16.98 -17.22
CA ASP A 771 21.91 -18.31 -16.77
C ASP A 771 21.39 -18.33 -15.31
N LEU A 772 20.83 -19.45 -14.93
CA LEU A 772 20.24 -19.65 -13.60
C LEU A 772 21.31 -19.56 -12.48
N THR A 773 22.55 -19.98 -12.76
CA THR A 773 23.64 -19.99 -11.77
C THR A 773 24.09 -18.56 -11.44
N ASP A 774 24.23 -17.69 -12.43
CA ASP A 774 24.59 -16.28 -12.21
C ASP A 774 23.46 -15.52 -11.52
N ARG A 775 22.21 -15.85 -11.82
CA ARG A 775 21.06 -15.35 -11.05
C ARG A 775 21.13 -15.80 -9.59
N ALA A 776 21.37 -17.08 -9.32
CA ALA A 776 21.49 -17.63 -7.97
C ALA A 776 22.62 -16.95 -7.18
N LYS A 777 23.82 -16.74 -7.79
CA LYS A 777 24.92 -15.98 -7.19
C LYS A 777 24.51 -14.55 -6.88
N THR A 778 23.81 -13.86 -7.79
CA THR A 778 23.33 -12.49 -7.59
C THR A 778 22.37 -12.41 -6.40
N TYR A 779 21.40 -13.34 -6.30
CA TYR A 779 20.44 -13.38 -5.20
C TYR A 779 21.12 -13.64 -3.86
N LEU A 780 22.04 -14.61 -3.79
CA LEU A 780 22.72 -14.94 -2.55
C LEU A 780 23.71 -13.84 -2.13
N LEU A 781 24.48 -13.29 -3.05
CA LEU A 781 25.39 -12.18 -2.76
C LEU A 781 24.62 -10.97 -2.24
N HIS A 782 23.53 -10.57 -2.91
CA HIS A 782 22.66 -9.49 -2.45
C HIS A 782 22.16 -9.74 -1.01
N HIS A 783 21.70 -10.96 -0.72
CA HIS A 783 21.22 -11.31 0.62
C HIS A 783 22.29 -11.15 1.71
N LEU A 784 23.54 -11.52 1.40
CA LEU A 784 24.68 -11.47 2.32
C LEU A 784 25.16 -10.03 2.59
N ILE A 785 25.19 -9.17 1.54
CA ILE A 785 25.79 -7.82 1.67
C ILE A 785 24.79 -6.72 2.05
N SER A 786 23.51 -6.90 1.76
CA SER A 786 22.51 -5.84 1.93
C SER A 786 22.34 -5.35 3.39
N PRO A 787 22.36 -6.23 4.42
CA PRO A 787 22.27 -5.78 5.80
C PRO A 787 23.46 -4.90 6.22
N GLY A 788 24.68 -5.32 5.90
CA GLY A 788 25.90 -4.58 6.22
C GLY A 788 26.00 -3.24 5.49
N PHE A 789 25.57 -3.21 4.22
CA PHE A 789 25.50 -1.98 3.42
C PHE A 789 24.61 -0.92 4.09
N PHE A 790 23.44 -1.34 4.52
CA PHE A 790 22.51 -0.45 5.22
C PHE A 790 23.08 0.03 6.55
N SER A 791 23.57 -0.88 7.41
CA SER A 791 24.10 -0.52 8.73
C SER A 791 25.31 0.42 8.61
N SER A 792 26.30 0.09 7.78
CA SER A 792 27.52 0.90 7.61
C SER A 792 27.22 2.29 7.05
N LEU A 793 26.43 2.38 5.95
CA LEU A 793 26.31 3.66 5.24
C LEU A 793 25.14 4.51 5.72
N ARG A 794 24.06 3.91 6.20
CA ARG A 794 22.92 4.66 6.76
C ARG A 794 23.10 4.91 8.25
N THR A 795 23.39 3.86 9.02
CA THR A 795 23.37 3.94 10.48
C THR A 795 24.65 4.53 11.03
N ASP A 796 25.83 4.02 10.65
CA ASP A 796 27.11 4.47 11.19
C ASP A 796 27.59 5.76 10.54
N GLN A 797 27.54 5.84 9.20
CA GLN A 797 28.03 6.99 8.45
C GLN A 797 26.98 8.07 8.18
N GLN A 798 25.69 7.82 8.47
CA GLN A 798 24.58 8.78 8.35
C GLN A 798 24.49 9.46 6.97
N LEU A 799 24.78 8.73 5.90
CA LEU A 799 24.88 9.31 4.57
C LEU A 799 23.51 9.73 3.99
N GLY A 800 22.42 9.16 4.47
CA GLY A 800 21.07 9.53 4.02
C GLY A 800 19.98 8.59 4.52
N TYR A 801 18.74 8.97 4.28
CA TYR A 801 17.57 8.14 4.62
C TYR A 801 17.41 6.96 3.65
N VAL A 802 17.64 7.19 2.35
CA VAL A 802 17.58 6.12 1.33
C VAL A 802 19.00 5.61 1.10
N VAL A 803 19.30 4.44 1.63
CA VAL A 803 20.57 3.72 1.45
C VAL A 803 20.23 2.24 1.30
N ALA A 804 20.52 1.64 0.13
CA ALA A 804 20.21 0.24 -0.11
C ALA A 804 21.14 -0.39 -1.14
N ALA A 805 21.59 -1.62 -0.88
CA ALA A 805 21.99 -2.54 -1.94
C ALA A 805 20.72 -3.26 -2.42
N VAL A 806 20.50 -3.37 -3.72
CA VAL A 806 19.30 -3.93 -4.33
C VAL A 806 19.64 -4.99 -5.37
N ASN A 807 18.88 -6.07 -5.41
CA ASN A 807 18.90 -6.99 -6.54
C ASN A 807 18.19 -6.31 -7.71
N SER A 808 18.94 -5.98 -8.74
CA SER A 808 18.46 -5.32 -9.95
C SER A 808 18.52 -6.27 -11.16
N THR A 809 18.17 -7.54 -10.94
CA THR A 809 18.02 -8.53 -12.01
C THR A 809 16.93 -8.08 -12.98
N ILE A 810 17.24 -8.00 -14.27
CA ILE A 810 16.32 -7.64 -15.35
C ILE A 810 16.10 -8.87 -16.21
N LYS A 811 14.88 -9.39 -16.28
CA LYS A 811 14.57 -10.69 -16.90
C LYS A 811 15.49 -11.79 -16.32
N ARG A 812 16.32 -12.40 -17.16
CA ARG A 812 17.26 -13.46 -16.76
C ARG A 812 18.63 -12.94 -16.33
N ARG A 813 19.00 -11.71 -16.70
CA ARG A 813 20.33 -11.16 -16.43
C ARG A 813 20.44 -10.60 -15.03
N GLY A 814 21.31 -11.20 -14.23
CA GLY A 814 21.58 -10.77 -12.86
C GLY A 814 22.20 -9.37 -12.82
N GLY A 815 21.93 -8.61 -11.76
CA GLY A 815 22.51 -7.31 -11.55
C GLY A 815 22.38 -6.84 -10.11
N LEU A 816 23.38 -6.10 -9.65
CA LEU A 816 23.39 -5.47 -8.32
C LEU A 816 23.38 -3.95 -8.46
N GLY A 817 22.51 -3.31 -7.69
CA GLY A 817 22.41 -1.87 -7.58
C GLY A 817 22.76 -1.36 -6.19
N PHE A 818 23.46 -0.24 -6.10
CA PHE A 818 23.78 0.46 -4.87
C PHE A 818 23.19 1.86 -4.94
N ILE A 819 22.22 2.15 -4.09
CA ILE A 819 21.45 3.39 -4.10
C ILE A 819 21.73 4.18 -2.84
N ILE A 820 22.05 5.48 -2.99
CA ILE A 820 22.12 6.43 -1.87
C ILE A 820 21.48 7.72 -2.32
N GLN A 821 20.49 8.24 -1.54
CA GLN A 821 20.05 9.64 -1.60
C GLN A 821 20.50 10.33 -0.32
N SER A 822 21.24 11.42 -0.46
CA SER A 822 21.97 12.06 0.62
C SER A 822 21.67 13.56 0.74
N PRO A 823 21.22 14.03 1.93
CA PRO A 823 21.14 15.45 2.24
C PRO A 823 22.48 16.03 2.73
N VAL A 824 23.56 15.22 2.83
CA VAL A 824 24.83 15.59 3.49
C VAL A 824 26.07 15.49 2.61
N ALA A 825 26.03 14.75 1.49
CA ALA A 825 27.21 14.51 0.67
C ALA A 825 26.88 14.42 -0.83
N GLY A 826 27.82 14.81 -1.69
CA GLY A 826 27.72 14.72 -3.15
C GLY A 826 28.12 13.35 -3.70
N PRO A 827 27.81 13.05 -4.98
CA PRO A 827 27.93 11.72 -5.58
C PRO A 827 29.35 11.12 -5.52
N SER A 828 30.39 11.90 -5.72
CA SER A 828 31.77 11.41 -5.71
C SER A 828 32.18 10.87 -4.33
N TYR A 829 31.75 11.53 -3.27
CA TYR A 829 31.98 11.06 -1.90
C TYR A 829 31.14 9.79 -1.61
N LEU A 830 29.85 9.80 -2.01
CA LEU A 830 28.97 8.64 -1.82
C LEU A 830 29.53 7.39 -2.53
N ARG A 831 30.04 7.57 -3.76
CA ARG A 831 30.70 6.50 -4.52
C ARG A 831 31.92 5.95 -3.76
N SER A 832 32.77 6.83 -3.20
CA SER A 832 33.92 6.36 -2.42
C SER A 832 33.52 5.52 -1.21
N ARG A 833 32.39 5.88 -0.54
CA ARG A 833 31.90 5.11 0.59
C ARG A 833 31.38 3.72 0.18
N ILE A 834 30.70 3.62 -0.98
CA ILE A 834 30.33 2.31 -1.54
C ILE A 834 31.56 1.46 -1.82
N THR A 835 32.57 2.04 -2.48
CA THR A 835 33.82 1.33 -2.78
C THR A 835 34.56 0.87 -1.52
N ASP A 836 34.63 1.70 -0.49
CA ASP A 836 35.29 1.35 0.78
C ASP A 836 34.51 0.23 1.48
N TYR A 837 33.16 0.33 1.55
CA TYR A 837 32.31 -0.73 2.10
C TYR A 837 32.54 -2.06 1.37
N LEU A 838 32.53 -2.08 0.04
CA LEU A 838 32.72 -3.33 -0.72
C LEU A 838 34.11 -3.98 -0.46
N LYS A 839 35.14 -3.18 -0.17
CA LYS A 839 36.46 -3.71 0.21
C LYS A 839 36.44 -4.33 1.61
N GLU A 840 35.80 -3.67 2.58
CA GLU A 840 35.65 -4.17 3.94
C GLU A 840 34.79 -5.44 3.98
N GLU A 841 33.69 -5.43 3.22
CA GLU A 841 32.74 -6.53 3.15
C GLU A 841 33.35 -7.80 2.53
N ASN A 842 34.26 -7.65 1.58
CA ASN A 842 34.99 -8.82 1.03
C ASN A 842 35.78 -9.55 2.12
N ALA A 843 36.47 -8.81 3.00
CA ALA A 843 37.19 -9.40 4.12
C ALA A 843 36.21 -10.05 5.14
N ARG A 844 35.05 -9.44 5.40
CA ARG A 844 34.03 -10.01 6.27
C ARG A 844 33.46 -11.31 5.71
N LEU A 845 33.09 -11.35 4.43
CA LEU A 845 32.55 -12.55 3.80
C LEU A 845 33.59 -13.68 3.73
N ALA A 846 34.86 -13.36 3.49
CA ALA A 846 35.93 -14.34 3.53
C ALA A 846 36.12 -14.95 4.94
N ALA A 847 35.89 -14.18 5.99
CA ALA A 847 35.98 -14.60 7.39
C ALA A 847 34.71 -15.28 7.92
N LEU A 848 33.59 -15.23 7.19
CA LEU A 848 32.31 -15.85 7.56
C LEU A 848 32.53 -17.36 7.81
N ASP A 849 32.01 -17.91 8.90
CA ASP A 849 32.14 -19.35 9.10
C ASP A 849 31.11 -20.15 8.26
N ASP A 850 31.40 -21.46 8.08
CA ASP A 850 30.58 -22.30 7.21
C ASP A 850 29.14 -22.51 7.74
N ASN A 851 28.95 -22.42 9.07
CA ASN A 851 27.62 -22.53 9.64
C ASN A 851 26.81 -21.26 9.36
N GLU A 852 27.39 -20.08 9.57
CA GLU A 852 26.76 -18.79 9.29
C GLU A 852 26.44 -18.64 7.79
N PHE A 853 27.34 -19.08 6.90
CA PHE A 853 27.08 -19.12 5.47
C PHE A 853 25.90 -20.04 5.14
N THR A 854 25.85 -21.22 5.76
CA THR A 854 24.78 -22.20 5.54
C THR A 854 23.43 -21.68 6.05
N GLU A 855 23.42 -21.01 7.21
CA GLU A 855 22.21 -20.41 7.78
C GLU A 855 21.64 -19.28 6.88
N ASN A 856 22.50 -18.37 6.40
CA ASN A 856 22.10 -17.32 5.48
C ASN A 856 21.53 -17.88 4.16
N LYS A 857 22.17 -18.93 3.61
CA LYS A 857 21.71 -19.64 2.41
C LYS A 857 20.34 -20.28 2.65
N ALA A 858 20.15 -20.97 3.76
CA ALA A 858 18.87 -21.58 4.15
C ALA A 858 17.77 -20.51 4.37
N GLY A 859 18.13 -19.38 4.97
CA GLY A 859 17.22 -18.24 5.16
C GLY A 859 16.72 -17.67 3.84
N LEU A 860 17.60 -17.51 2.85
CA LEU A 860 17.23 -17.07 1.50
C LEU A 860 16.33 -18.09 0.80
N ILE A 861 16.70 -19.39 0.81
CA ILE A 861 15.89 -20.45 0.21
C ILE A 861 14.50 -20.49 0.86
N SER A 862 14.42 -20.43 2.18
CA SER A 862 13.15 -20.38 2.91
C SER A 862 12.28 -19.18 2.48
N LYS A 863 12.91 -18.04 2.24
CA LYS A 863 12.21 -16.84 1.74
C LYS A 863 11.66 -17.03 0.32
N LEU A 864 12.41 -17.67 -0.58
CA LEU A 864 11.99 -17.94 -1.96
C LEU A 864 10.88 -18.99 -2.01
N MET A 865 10.97 -20.02 -1.18
CA MET A 865 10.05 -21.16 -1.16
C MET A 865 8.77 -20.92 -0.35
N GLN A 866 8.50 -19.68 0.09
CA GLN A 866 7.25 -19.37 0.77
C GLN A 866 6.03 -19.72 -0.07
N ARG A 867 5.04 -20.36 0.54
CA ARG A 867 3.78 -20.70 -0.12
C ARG A 867 3.01 -19.44 -0.50
N ASP A 868 2.35 -19.49 -1.65
CA ASP A 868 1.42 -18.42 -2.05
C ASP A 868 0.29 -18.32 -1.02
N LYS A 869 0.00 -17.10 -0.56
CA LYS A 869 -1.00 -16.87 0.52
C LYS A 869 -2.40 -16.64 -0.03
N ASN A 870 -2.51 -16.29 -1.30
CA ASN A 870 -3.76 -16.01 -2.00
C ASN A 870 -3.64 -16.29 -3.50
N LEU A 871 -4.78 -16.29 -4.17
CA LEU A 871 -4.87 -16.58 -5.61
C LEU A 871 -4.08 -15.58 -6.46
N GLY A 872 -4.08 -14.29 -6.09
CA GLY A 872 -3.34 -13.25 -6.80
C GLY A 872 -1.82 -13.47 -6.78
N GLN A 873 -1.26 -13.88 -5.64
CA GLN A 873 0.17 -14.22 -5.54
C GLN A 873 0.53 -15.44 -6.40
N ARG A 874 -0.30 -16.47 -6.41
CA ARG A 874 -0.10 -17.67 -7.24
C ARG A 874 -0.10 -17.31 -8.72
N ALA A 875 -1.12 -16.59 -9.18
CA ALA A 875 -1.21 -16.17 -10.57
C ALA A 875 -0.04 -15.26 -11.00
N ALA A 876 0.38 -14.34 -10.13
CA ALA A 876 1.53 -13.47 -10.40
C ALA A 876 2.85 -14.24 -10.51
N ARG A 877 3.04 -15.26 -9.66
CA ARG A 877 4.22 -16.15 -9.74
C ARG A 877 4.25 -16.93 -11.06
N TYR A 878 3.15 -17.56 -11.41
CA TYR A 878 3.06 -18.31 -12.68
C TYR A 878 3.26 -17.39 -13.89
N TRP A 879 2.71 -16.18 -13.84
CA TRP A 879 2.93 -15.21 -14.91
C TRP A 879 4.39 -14.76 -15.02
N SER A 880 5.06 -14.57 -13.87
CA SER A 880 6.49 -14.26 -13.85
C SER A 880 7.35 -15.36 -14.47
N ASP A 881 6.97 -16.63 -14.29
CA ASP A 881 7.65 -17.76 -14.93
C ASP A 881 7.45 -17.73 -16.46
N LEU A 882 6.24 -17.44 -16.94
CA LEU A 882 5.98 -17.24 -18.38
C LEU A 882 6.78 -16.08 -18.97
N GLU A 883 6.92 -14.95 -18.25
CA GLU A 883 7.74 -13.82 -18.68
C GLU A 883 9.26 -14.16 -18.75
N MET A 884 9.65 -15.27 -18.13
CA MET A 884 11.01 -15.85 -18.21
C MET A 884 11.08 -17.06 -19.14
N ASP A 885 10.05 -17.33 -19.96
CA ASP A 885 9.92 -18.53 -20.81
C ASP A 885 10.04 -19.86 -20.03
N LEU A 886 9.57 -19.89 -18.79
CA LEU A 886 9.53 -21.09 -17.94
C LEU A 886 8.11 -21.65 -17.92
N GLU A 887 7.79 -22.50 -18.91
CA GLU A 887 6.45 -23.09 -19.06
C GLU A 887 6.20 -24.27 -18.09
N THR A 888 7.17 -24.62 -17.27
CA THR A 888 7.09 -25.64 -16.23
C THR A 888 6.56 -25.11 -14.90
N PHE A 889 6.47 -23.78 -14.75
CA PHE A 889 5.96 -23.05 -13.55
C PHE A 889 6.66 -23.42 -12.23
N ASP A 890 7.94 -23.79 -12.30
CA ASP A 890 8.79 -24.19 -11.18
C ASP A 890 10.05 -23.30 -11.02
N GLY A 891 9.98 -22.05 -11.51
CA GLY A 891 11.11 -21.14 -11.54
C GLY A 891 11.71 -20.83 -10.17
N ARG A 892 10.89 -20.75 -9.12
CA ARG A 892 11.40 -20.56 -7.74
C ARG A 892 12.11 -21.82 -7.21
N GLU A 893 11.59 -23.00 -7.54
CA GLU A 893 12.17 -24.29 -7.16
C GLU A 893 13.53 -24.49 -7.83
N GLN A 894 13.63 -24.14 -9.11
CA GLN A 894 14.90 -24.16 -9.86
C GLN A 894 15.91 -23.19 -9.26
N LEU A 895 15.48 -21.94 -8.96
CA LEU A 895 16.36 -20.94 -8.34
C LEU A 895 16.79 -21.37 -6.93
N GLY A 896 15.89 -21.91 -6.12
CA GLY A 896 16.18 -22.43 -4.78
C GLY A 896 17.21 -23.59 -4.82
N SER A 897 17.08 -24.51 -5.79
CA SER A 897 18.04 -25.59 -6.03
C SER A 897 19.40 -25.03 -6.43
N ALA A 898 19.44 -24.10 -7.39
CA ALA A 898 20.69 -23.47 -7.82
C ALA A 898 21.41 -22.75 -6.68
N ILE A 899 20.66 -22.04 -5.78
CA ILE A 899 21.24 -21.42 -4.58
C ILE A 899 21.77 -22.48 -3.61
N SER A 900 21.06 -23.61 -3.45
CA SER A 900 21.49 -24.71 -2.58
C SER A 900 22.84 -25.29 -2.99
N ASP A 901 23.10 -25.35 -4.28
CA ASP A 901 24.33 -25.91 -4.85
C ASP A 901 25.56 -24.97 -4.75
N LEU A 902 25.34 -23.66 -4.52
CA LEU A 902 26.43 -22.69 -4.40
C LEU A 902 27.31 -22.93 -3.18
N THR A 903 28.62 -22.88 -3.38
CA THR A 903 29.61 -22.87 -2.31
C THR A 903 29.97 -21.44 -1.89
N LYS A 904 30.61 -21.29 -0.72
CA LYS A 904 31.14 -20.01 -0.28
C LYS A 904 32.19 -19.46 -1.28
N GLU A 905 32.99 -20.32 -1.85
CA GLU A 905 34.01 -19.96 -2.84
C GLU A 905 33.39 -19.41 -4.14
N ASP A 906 32.27 -20.00 -4.61
CA ASP A 906 31.53 -19.48 -5.78
C ASP A 906 31.04 -18.04 -5.54
N VAL A 907 30.53 -17.75 -4.34
CA VAL A 907 30.04 -16.43 -3.97
C VAL A 907 31.19 -15.43 -3.81
N LEU A 908 32.30 -15.80 -3.19
CA LEU A 908 33.47 -14.93 -3.07
C LEU A 908 34.08 -14.58 -4.42
N ASN A 909 34.26 -15.57 -5.31
CA ASN A 909 34.75 -15.35 -6.66
C ASN A 909 33.80 -14.42 -7.45
N PHE A 910 32.49 -14.62 -7.34
CA PHE A 910 31.50 -13.75 -7.96
C PHE A 910 31.54 -12.34 -7.38
N PHE A 911 31.72 -12.20 -6.05
CA PHE A 911 31.83 -10.90 -5.43
C PHE A 911 33.08 -10.13 -5.87
N ASP A 912 34.22 -10.80 -6.04
CA ASP A 912 35.41 -10.19 -6.59
C ASP A 912 35.20 -9.64 -7.99
N VAL A 913 34.52 -10.40 -8.87
CA VAL A 913 34.12 -9.94 -10.20
C VAL A 913 33.22 -8.69 -10.12
N ILE A 914 32.19 -8.72 -9.28
CA ILE A 914 31.28 -7.57 -9.10
C ILE A 914 32.04 -6.35 -8.58
N ARG A 915 32.95 -6.53 -7.62
CA ARG A 915 33.77 -5.46 -7.06
C ARG A 915 34.70 -4.84 -8.11
N GLU A 916 35.39 -5.65 -8.93
CA GLU A 916 36.21 -5.15 -10.02
C GLU A 916 35.38 -4.39 -11.07
N LYS A 917 34.19 -4.89 -11.39
CA LYS A 917 33.27 -4.22 -12.30
C LYS A 917 32.76 -2.87 -11.78
N THR A 918 32.67 -2.64 -10.47
CA THR A 918 32.33 -1.28 -9.95
C THR A 918 33.36 -0.22 -10.32
N GLU A 919 34.57 -0.61 -10.74
CA GLU A 919 35.62 0.30 -11.17
C GLU A 919 35.80 0.33 -12.71
N SER A 920 35.43 -0.76 -13.43
CA SER A 920 35.75 -0.96 -14.85
C SER A 920 34.54 -1.07 -15.78
N GLU A 921 33.41 -1.62 -15.30
CA GLU A 921 32.22 -1.96 -16.12
C GLU A 921 30.93 -1.75 -15.33
N TYR A 922 30.44 -0.53 -15.35
CA TYR A 922 29.28 -0.14 -14.55
C TYR A 922 28.43 0.94 -15.25
N LEU A 923 27.19 1.10 -14.80
CA LEU A 923 26.36 2.25 -15.08
C LEU A 923 26.16 3.05 -13.79
N LEU A 924 26.65 4.29 -13.76
CA LEU A 924 26.48 5.23 -12.68
C LEU A 924 25.50 6.33 -13.07
N ILE A 925 24.41 6.46 -12.34
CA ILE A 925 23.45 7.54 -12.50
C ILE A 925 23.49 8.40 -11.24
N SER A 926 23.69 9.71 -11.38
CA SER A 926 23.88 10.59 -10.24
C SER A 926 23.25 11.97 -10.42
N SER A 927 22.94 12.63 -9.32
CA SER A 927 22.59 14.04 -9.25
C SER A 927 23.32 14.70 -8.08
N ASP A 928 23.75 15.94 -8.27
CA ASP A 928 24.65 16.63 -7.31
C ASP A 928 23.94 17.16 -6.05
N GLY A 929 22.64 17.46 -6.14
CA GLY A 929 21.98 18.25 -5.09
C GLY A 929 22.68 19.60 -4.85
N LYS A 930 22.62 20.09 -3.62
CA LYS A 930 23.30 21.33 -3.20
C LYS A 930 24.80 21.19 -2.96
N PHE A 931 25.37 19.98 -2.93
CA PHE A 931 26.75 19.71 -2.55
C PHE A 931 27.74 19.68 -3.71
N GLY A 932 27.25 19.69 -4.97
CA GLY A 932 28.11 19.47 -6.11
C GLY A 932 28.86 18.13 -6.01
N THR A 933 30.14 18.10 -6.40
CA THR A 933 31.01 16.91 -6.29
C THR A 933 31.77 16.83 -4.96
N GLY A 934 31.58 17.79 -4.04
CA GLY A 934 32.46 17.99 -2.87
C GLY A 934 32.17 17.08 -1.67
N LYS A 935 33.16 17.05 -0.75
CA LYS A 935 33.02 16.48 0.59
C LYS A 935 32.09 17.35 1.45
N PRO A 936 31.36 16.75 2.41
CA PRO A 936 30.65 17.52 3.41
C PRO A 936 31.63 18.38 4.24
N GLU A 937 31.23 19.65 4.49
CA GLU A 937 32.03 20.59 5.29
C GLU A 937 31.93 20.28 6.80
N ASN A 938 32.16 19.24 7.34
CA ASN A 938 32.13 18.79 8.76
C ASN A 938 31.43 17.41 8.92
N PHE A 939 32.16 16.38 8.66
CA PHE A 939 31.92 15.05 9.24
C PHE A 939 33.16 14.60 10.02
#